data_1ab098f96c16d6644e91624d50ec527e
#
_entry.id   1ab098f96c16d6644e91624d50ec527e
#
_cell.length_a   1.000
_cell.length_b   1.000
_cell.length_c   1.000
_cell.angle_alpha   90.00
_cell.angle_beta   90.00
_cell.angle_gamma   90.00
#
_symmetry.space_group_name_H-M   'P 1'
#
loop_
_entity.id
_entity.type
_entity.pdbx_description
1 polymer ?
#
loop_
_entity_poly.entity_id
_entity_poly.type
_entity_poly.pdbx_seq_one_letter_code
_entity_poly.pdbx_strand_id
1 'polypeptide(L)'
;MAKNNTWAALLTTLLCASWSMAAQSPAPAGQAIPATRGAQIEAELVAKYGQAQQARLHRGIAQVAALWRGEDGNVDVFSGFVRDNFIADPKALDALFNRYQHNLEVVFGHSQEIHRELNTPSDLDTGPIAPYDEVFAAWDTSAHVLDDMFENKLAFVALLNFPLTSLDERTRQGATWTRRQWADTFLAERFRQRLPADANQAVAEAYAASDRYIARYNIWMHHLVDDKGGRLFPAGKRLLSHWNLRDELKANYADKQSGLAKQRAIQKVMERIVTQEIPAVVIDNPLVDWNPFTNTVARSSVNDVPAGAPAPAPLPAGAVNAAREPDLRYATWLANFHAMQVVDKYSPSQPTYIQRIFENDRQLSEARVQGMLEQVLGSPQVKAVAAQIEKRLGRKLEPFDIWYSGFRPGAGRNEADLDVLVSKRFPTAEAYQREIPTLLRSLGFTPERADYVARHIVVDPARGSGHAMGAQMRGEPAHLRTRVERDGMNYKGYNIAVHEMCHNVEQTFSLNDIDYYALHGVPNTAFTEALAFTCQDRDLELLGLSKPDAKSRALQTLETFWSTFEMSGVSLVDMQAWRWMYAHPNARPAEMREAVLNIAREVWNKWYAPVFGVRDVTLLAIYSHMINNMMYLPDYPIGFMIAFQVEAQMDKSGDFGKEFERVARIGSIAPDLWMTQATGRPVGPEALLEAAGKALTQL
;
A
#
# COMPACT_ATOMS: atom_id res chain seq x y z
N MET A 1 -39.35 23.06 -30.14
CA MET A 1 -39.18 21.81 -30.90
C MET A 1 -38.46 20.82 -30.01
N ALA A 2 -39.25 19.88 -29.51
CA ALA A 2 -38.73 18.80 -28.65
C ALA A 2 -38.02 17.74 -29.51
N LYS A 3 -36.85 17.31 -29.12
CA LYS A 3 -36.32 15.96 -29.46
C LYS A 3 -35.18 15.54 -28.51
N ASN A 4 -35.51 14.49 -27.79
CA ASN A 4 -34.70 13.36 -27.37
C ASN A 4 -33.72 13.51 -26.19
N ASN A 5 -34.29 13.34 -25.01
CA ASN A 5 -33.61 12.82 -23.82
C ASN A 5 -34.01 11.36 -23.59
N THR A 6 -33.67 10.42 -24.48
CA THR A 6 -34.05 9.02 -24.35
C THR A 6 -32.81 8.08 -24.23
N TRP A 7 -31.60 8.63 -24.17
CA TRP A 7 -30.37 7.81 -24.06
C TRP A 7 -29.82 7.69 -22.63
N ALA A 8 -30.23 8.56 -21.72
CA ALA A 8 -29.75 8.50 -20.32
C ALA A 8 -30.48 7.46 -19.45
N ALA A 9 -31.68 7.02 -19.86
CA ALA A 9 -32.47 6.04 -19.10
C ALA A 9 -32.16 4.58 -19.47
N LEU A 10 -31.50 4.33 -20.60
CA LEU A 10 -31.16 2.97 -21.05
C LEU A 10 -29.80 2.48 -20.51
N LEU A 11 -28.92 3.34 -20.09
CA LEU A 11 -27.63 2.93 -19.49
C LEU A 11 -27.73 2.55 -18.00
N THR A 12 -28.76 3.03 -17.29
CA THR A 12 -28.93 2.70 -15.86
C THR A 12 -29.67 1.39 -15.63
N THR A 13 -30.39 0.86 -16.62
CA THR A 13 -31.10 -0.42 -16.50
C THR A 13 -30.29 -1.60 -16.99
N LEU A 14 -29.20 -1.41 -17.74
CA LEU A 14 -28.30 -2.49 -18.19
C LEU A 14 -27.19 -2.82 -17.20
N LEU A 15 -26.94 -1.97 -16.20
CA LEU A 15 -25.94 -2.21 -15.16
C LEU A 15 -26.46 -3.00 -13.94
N CYS A 16 -27.78 -3.23 -13.82
CA CYS A 16 -28.35 -4.03 -12.73
C CYS A 16 -28.81 -5.45 -13.12
N ALA A 17 -28.65 -5.85 -14.38
CA ALA A 17 -29.19 -7.14 -14.86
C ALA A 17 -28.14 -8.13 -15.35
N SER A 18 -26.84 -7.86 -15.22
CA SER A 18 -25.78 -8.80 -15.64
C SER A 18 -24.92 -9.36 -14.51
N TRP A 19 -25.45 -9.43 -13.29
CA TRP A 19 -24.96 -10.36 -12.27
C TRP A 19 -25.59 -11.75 -12.47
N SER A 20 -25.84 -12.15 -13.71
CA SER A 20 -26.00 -13.57 -14.01
C SER A 20 -24.58 -14.15 -14.07
N MET A 21 -24.28 -14.98 -13.08
CA MET A 21 -23.23 -15.96 -13.04
C MET A 21 -22.58 -16.15 -14.43
N ALA A 22 -21.47 -15.43 -14.70
CA ALA A 22 -20.52 -15.94 -15.68
C ALA A 22 -20.21 -17.36 -15.16
N ALA A 23 -20.67 -18.36 -15.87
CA ALA A 23 -20.34 -19.73 -15.60
C ALA A 23 -18.83 -19.75 -15.47
N GLN A 24 -18.34 -20.08 -14.27
CA GLN A 24 -16.92 -20.22 -14.01
C GLN A 24 -16.41 -21.19 -15.06
N SER A 25 -15.71 -20.70 -16.07
CA SER A 25 -14.93 -21.59 -16.92
C SER A 25 -14.08 -22.42 -15.96
N PRO A 26 -14.16 -23.75 -15.97
CA PRO A 26 -13.31 -24.55 -15.12
C PRO A 26 -11.88 -24.05 -15.39
N ALA A 27 -11.08 -23.89 -14.33
CA ALA A 27 -9.66 -23.64 -14.49
C ALA A 27 -9.17 -24.63 -15.54
N PRO A 28 -8.44 -24.23 -16.58
CA PRO A 28 -7.96 -25.16 -17.58
C PRO A 28 -7.27 -26.27 -16.81
N ALA A 29 -7.81 -27.49 -16.91
CA ALA A 29 -7.26 -28.63 -16.23
C ALA A 29 -5.84 -28.74 -16.75
N GLY A 30 -4.85 -28.37 -15.90
CA GLY A 30 -3.46 -28.58 -16.24
C GLY A 30 -3.35 -30.03 -16.69
N GLN A 31 -2.76 -30.29 -17.84
CA GLN A 31 -2.51 -31.67 -18.21
C GLN A 31 -1.52 -32.18 -17.15
N ALA A 32 -2.05 -32.95 -16.19
CA ALA A 32 -1.24 -33.45 -15.09
C ALA A 32 -0.10 -34.27 -15.70
N ILE A 33 1.11 -33.72 -15.68
CA ILE A 33 2.30 -34.46 -16.08
C ILE A 33 2.49 -35.58 -15.04
N PRO A 34 2.39 -36.86 -15.41
CA PRO A 34 2.55 -37.95 -14.45
C PRO A 34 3.90 -37.86 -13.75
N ALA A 35 3.92 -37.96 -12.43
CA ALA A 35 5.15 -37.93 -11.64
C ALA A 35 6.17 -38.97 -12.11
N THR A 36 5.70 -40.16 -12.53
CA THR A 36 6.52 -41.22 -13.14
C THR A 36 7.24 -40.76 -14.41
N ARG A 37 6.58 -39.92 -15.23
CA ARG A 37 7.20 -39.38 -16.45
C ARG A 37 8.29 -38.37 -16.11
N GLY A 38 8.02 -37.48 -15.15
CA GLY A 38 9.04 -36.55 -14.62
C GLY A 38 10.28 -37.28 -14.13
N ALA A 39 10.10 -38.33 -13.31
CA ALA A 39 11.20 -39.15 -12.80
C ALA A 39 11.98 -39.90 -13.90
N GLN A 40 11.31 -40.36 -14.95
CA GLN A 40 11.96 -40.98 -16.11
C GLN A 40 12.88 -39.99 -16.84
N ILE A 41 12.41 -38.77 -17.12
CA ILE A 41 13.19 -37.73 -17.79
C ILE A 41 14.34 -37.26 -16.90
N GLU A 42 14.11 -37.12 -15.60
CA GLU A 42 15.14 -36.80 -14.62
C GLU A 42 16.27 -37.84 -14.68
N ALA A 43 15.93 -39.13 -14.58
CA ALA A 43 16.92 -40.22 -14.62
C ALA A 43 17.73 -40.25 -15.95
N GLU A 44 17.06 -40.03 -17.07
CA GLU A 44 17.68 -39.95 -18.40
C GLU A 44 18.67 -38.77 -18.46
N LEU A 45 18.31 -37.58 -17.99
CA LEU A 45 19.15 -36.40 -18.05
C LEU A 45 20.27 -36.43 -16.99
N VAL A 46 20.03 -37.04 -15.83
CA VAL A 46 21.10 -37.34 -14.85
C VAL A 46 22.15 -38.29 -15.43
N ALA A 47 21.72 -39.32 -16.16
CA ALA A 47 22.66 -40.23 -16.86
C ALA A 47 23.50 -39.49 -17.91
N LYS A 48 22.89 -38.48 -18.59
CA LYS A 48 23.56 -37.67 -19.63
C LYS A 48 24.50 -36.61 -19.06
N TYR A 49 24.10 -35.89 -18.01
CA TYR A 49 24.78 -34.70 -17.52
C TYR A 49 25.48 -34.90 -16.16
N GLY A 50 25.27 -36.02 -15.52
CA GLY A 50 25.88 -36.37 -14.24
C GLY A 50 25.04 -36.08 -13.02
N GLN A 51 25.33 -36.81 -11.93
CA GLN A 51 24.60 -36.77 -10.65
C GLN A 51 24.58 -35.36 -10.02
N ALA A 52 25.56 -34.51 -10.27
CA ALA A 52 25.59 -33.13 -9.77
C ALA A 52 24.43 -32.28 -10.27
N GLN A 53 23.77 -32.63 -11.36
CA GLN A 53 22.63 -31.92 -11.92
C GLN A 53 21.29 -32.39 -11.37
N GLN A 54 21.22 -33.47 -10.60
CA GLN A 54 19.98 -34.08 -10.15
C GLN A 54 19.05 -33.11 -9.44
N ALA A 55 19.55 -32.39 -8.46
CA ALA A 55 18.73 -31.46 -7.68
C ALA A 55 18.12 -30.31 -8.56
N ARG A 56 18.91 -29.81 -9.52
CA ARG A 56 18.41 -28.78 -10.47
C ARG A 56 17.37 -29.36 -11.41
N LEU A 57 17.62 -30.56 -11.97
CA LEU A 57 16.68 -31.28 -12.84
C LEU A 57 15.37 -31.55 -12.13
N HIS A 58 15.44 -32.13 -10.93
CA HIS A 58 14.25 -32.43 -10.13
C HIS A 58 13.40 -31.17 -9.91
N ARG A 59 14.02 -30.10 -9.44
CA ARG A 59 13.36 -28.81 -9.18
C ARG A 59 12.77 -28.22 -10.47
N GLY A 60 13.57 -28.09 -11.53
CA GLY A 60 13.16 -27.49 -12.79
C GLY A 60 11.99 -28.24 -13.45
N ILE A 61 12.06 -29.59 -13.49
CA ILE A 61 10.97 -30.42 -14.01
C ILE A 61 9.68 -30.20 -13.21
N ALA A 62 9.77 -30.17 -11.87
CA ALA A 62 8.61 -29.95 -11.02
C ALA A 62 7.99 -28.56 -11.22
N GLN A 63 8.82 -27.50 -11.33
CA GLN A 63 8.39 -26.12 -11.56
C GLN A 63 7.65 -25.98 -12.90
N VAL A 64 8.17 -26.55 -13.98
CA VAL A 64 7.54 -26.53 -15.30
C VAL A 64 6.24 -27.35 -15.27
N ALA A 65 6.25 -28.55 -14.71
CA ALA A 65 5.07 -29.42 -14.65
C ALA A 65 3.91 -28.79 -13.88
N ALA A 66 4.18 -28.00 -12.84
CA ALA A 66 3.18 -27.33 -12.03
C ALA A 66 2.36 -26.28 -12.82
N LEU A 67 2.92 -25.69 -13.88
CA LEU A 67 2.32 -24.63 -14.69
C LEU A 67 2.03 -25.05 -16.13
N TRP A 68 2.41 -26.26 -16.54
CA TRP A 68 2.17 -26.81 -17.87
C TRP A 68 0.69 -27.13 -18.06
N ARG A 69 0.10 -26.61 -19.16
CA ARG A 69 -1.30 -26.81 -19.49
C ARG A 69 -1.46 -27.63 -20.76
N GLY A 70 -2.67 -28.11 -21.04
CA GLY A 70 -2.97 -28.89 -22.25
C GLY A 70 -2.64 -28.15 -23.56
N GLU A 71 -2.80 -26.82 -23.57
CA GLU A 71 -2.44 -25.95 -24.68
C GLU A 71 -0.94 -25.90 -24.98
N ASP A 72 -0.09 -26.15 -23.97
CA ASP A 72 1.37 -26.18 -24.14
C ASP A 72 1.86 -27.47 -24.81
N GLY A 73 1.02 -28.49 -24.87
CA GLY A 73 1.27 -29.77 -25.50
C GLY A 73 1.12 -30.97 -24.57
N ASN A 74 1.10 -32.15 -25.15
CA ASN A 74 0.96 -33.43 -24.42
C ASN A 74 2.26 -33.81 -23.68
N VAL A 75 2.25 -34.92 -22.98
CA VAL A 75 3.36 -35.46 -22.17
C VAL A 75 4.64 -35.68 -22.99
N ASP A 76 4.52 -36.03 -24.27
CA ASP A 76 5.70 -36.22 -25.14
C ASP A 76 6.31 -34.89 -25.55
N VAL A 77 5.46 -33.86 -25.83
CA VAL A 77 5.92 -32.46 -26.06
C VAL A 77 6.63 -31.92 -24.81
N PHE A 78 6.04 -32.11 -23.62
CA PHE A 78 6.68 -31.76 -22.36
C PHE A 78 8.05 -32.43 -22.20
N SER A 79 8.11 -33.75 -22.48
CA SER A 79 9.34 -34.52 -22.37
C SER A 79 10.41 -34.03 -23.34
N GLY A 80 10.04 -33.73 -24.58
CA GLY A 80 10.92 -33.10 -25.58
C GLY A 80 11.41 -31.74 -25.12
N PHE A 81 10.50 -30.88 -24.66
CA PHE A 81 10.83 -29.57 -24.16
C PHE A 81 11.90 -29.60 -23.06
N VAL A 82 11.74 -30.47 -22.05
CA VAL A 82 12.71 -30.60 -20.94
C VAL A 82 14.08 -31.06 -21.45
N ARG A 83 14.13 -32.04 -22.38
CA ARG A 83 15.39 -32.54 -22.96
C ARG A 83 16.16 -31.47 -23.73
N ASP A 84 15.43 -30.66 -24.50
CA ASP A 84 15.99 -29.72 -25.44
C ASP A 84 16.41 -28.39 -24.75
N ASN A 85 15.80 -28.06 -23.62
CA ASN A 85 15.95 -26.75 -22.98
C ASN A 85 16.66 -26.78 -21.60
N PHE A 86 16.97 -27.95 -21.02
CA PHE A 86 17.78 -28.01 -19.83
C PHE A 86 19.25 -27.71 -20.16
N ILE A 87 19.85 -26.75 -19.48
CA ILE A 87 21.23 -26.29 -19.70
C ILE A 87 22.12 -26.75 -18.54
N ALA A 88 22.97 -27.70 -18.83
CA ALA A 88 23.94 -28.22 -17.86
C ALA A 88 25.26 -27.42 -17.82
N ASP A 89 25.67 -26.84 -18.96
CA ASP A 89 26.88 -26.03 -19.06
C ASP A 89 26.77 -24.71 -18.31
N PRO A 90 27.66 -24.42 -17.34
CA PRO A 90 27.60 -23.19 -16.55
C PRO A 90 27.71 -21.90 -17.39
N LYS A 91 28.55 -21.90 -18.45
CA LYS A 91 28.74 -20.72 -19.30
C LYS A 91 27.48 -20.43 -20.14
N ALA A 92 26.85 -21.48 -20.65
CA ALA A 92 25.58 -21.33 -21.39
C ALA A 92 24.46 -20.90 -20.45
N LEU A 93 24.44 -21.36 -19.18
CA LEU A 93 23.49 -20.94 -18.17
C LEU A 93 23.68 -19.46 -17.80
N ASP A 94 24.92 -18.99 -17.67
CA ASP A 94 25.23 -17.57 -17.46
C ASP A 94 24.79 -16.70 -18.64
N ALA A 95 25.02 -17.16 -19.87
CA ALA A 95 24.58 -16.46 -21.07
C ALA A 95 23.05 -16.37 -21.13
N LEU A 96 22.33 -17.45 -20.74
CA LEU A 96 20.88 -17.46 -20.64
C LEU A 96 20.38 -16.46 -19.61
N PHE A 97 20.93 -16.48 -18.39
CA PHE A 97 20.59 -15.55 -17.32
C PHE A 97 20.74 -14.09 -17.76
N ASN A 98 21.87 -13.74 -18.35
CA ASN A 98 22.14 -12.37 -18.80
C ASN A 98 21.17 -11.92 -19.90
N ARG A 99 20.78 -12.82 -20.80
CA ARG A 99 19.75 -12.53 -21.82
C ARG A 99 18.38 -12.27 -21.18
N TYR A 100 17.97 -13.08 -20.20
CA TYR A 100 16.70 -12.82 -19.49
C TYR A 100 16.73 -11.49 -18.77
N GLN A 101 17.78 -11.21 -17.97
CA GLN A 101 17.88 -9.93 -17.27
C GLN A 101 17.76 -8.75 -18.24
N HIS A 102 18.53 -8.76 -19.32
CA HIS A 102 18.54 -7.68 -20.29
C HIS A 102 17.17 -7.52 -20.97
N ASN A 103 16.59 -8.62 -21.45
CA ASN A 103 15.31 -8.53 -22.17
C ASN A 103 14.16 -8.13 -21.26
N LEU A 104 14.13 -8.62 -20.02
CA LEU A 104 13.12 -8.21 -19.04
C LEU A 104 13.28 -6.73 -18.66
N GLU A 105 14.51 -6.25 -18.46
CA GLU A 105 14.80 -4.84 -18.22
C GLU A 105 14.26 -3.95 -19.36
N VAL A 106 14.54 -4.30 -20.59
CA VAL A 106 14.09 -3.55 -21.77
C VAL A 106 12.57 -3.58 -21.92
N VAL A 107 11.95 -4.76 -21.81
CA VAL A 107 10.49 -4.91 -21.97
C VAL A 107 9.73 -4.16 -20.89
N PHE A 108 10.09 -4.35 -19.61
CA PHE A 108 9.41 -3.66 -18.52
C PHE A 108 9.74 -2.16 -18.48
N GLY A 109 10.97 -1.77 -18.88
CA GLY A 109 11.35 -0.37 -19.00
C GLY A 109 10.47 0.37 -20.01
N HIS A 110 10.36 -0.14 -21.23
CA HIS A 110 9.50 0.48 -22.24
C HIS A 110 8.01 0.41 -21.90
N SER A 111 7.54 -0.68 -21.28
CA SER A 111 6.16 -0.76 -20.80
C SER A 111 5.85 0.33 -19.79
N GLN A 112 6.78 0.58 -18.84
CA GLN A 112 6.66 1.65 -17.85
C GLN A 112 6.68 3.04 -18.49
N GLU A 113 7.54 3.25 -19.47
CA GLU A 113 7.63 4.52 -20.21
C GLU A 113 6.32 4.81 -20.97
N ILE A 114 5.79 3.84 -21.69
CA ILE A 114 4.51 3.98 -22.40
C ILE A 114 3.37 4.21 -21.39
N HIS A 115 3.32 3.46 -20.32
CA HIS A 115 2.32 3.66 -19.26
C HIS A 115 2.37 5.08 -18.69
N ARG A 116 3.56 5.61 -18.40
CA ARG A 116 3.75 6.99 -17.94
C ARG A 116 3.19 8.00 -18.94
N GLU A 117 3.53 7.86 -20.22
CA GLU A 117 3.06 8.78 -21.26
C GLU A 117 1.54 8.77 -21.40
N LEU A 118 0.92 7.58 -21.39
CA LEU A 118 -0.54 7.43 -21.49
C LEU A 118 -1.28 8.02 -20.28
N ASN A 119 -0.66 8.01 -19.11
CA ASN A 119 -1.23 8.56 -17.87
C ASN A 119 -0.89 10.05 -17.64
N THR A 120 -0.01 10.65 -18.44
CA THR A 120 0.40 12.05 -18.29
C THR A 120 -0.77 13.03 -18.15
N PRO A 121 -1.84 13.00 -18.97
CA PRO A 121 -2.97 13.92 -18.82
C PRO A 121 -3.75 13.76 -17.52
N SER A 122 -3.80 12.54 -16.97
CA SER A 122 -4.49 12.21 -15.72
C SER A 122 -3.67 12.57 -14.49
N ASP A 123 -2.36 12.38 -14.57
CA ASP A 123 -1.44 12.49 -13.43
C ASP A 123 -0.86 13.90 -13.26
N LEU A 124 -0.63 14.62 -14.37
CA LEU A 124 0.01 15.92 -14.35
C LEU A 124 -0.97 17.06 -14.59
N ASP A 125 -0.70 18.22 -13.98
CA ASP A 125 -1.51 19.42 -14.18
C ASP A 125 -1.14 20.16 -15.46
N THR A 126 -1.36 19.49 -16.61
CA THR A 126 -1.03 19.97 -17.95
C THR A 126 -2.22 20.52 -18.75
N GLY A 127 -3.40 20.60 -18.12
CA GLY A 127 -4.63 21.09 -18.78
C GLY A 127 -5.85 20.20 -18.49
N PRO A 128 -6.98 20.42 -19.17
CA PRO A 128 -8.17 19.61 -18.97
C PRO A 128 -7.98 18.18 -19.48
N ILE A 129 -8.52 17.20 -18.75
CA ILE A 129 -8.55 15.79 -19.17
C ILE A 129 -9.65 15.62 -20.22
N ALA A 130 -9.30 15.06 -21.38
CA ALA A 130 -10.26 14.72 -22.42
C ALA A 130 -10.82 13.28 -22.20
N PRO A 131 -12.05 12.97 -22.66
CA PRO A 131 -12.63 11.63 -22.47
C PRO A 131 -11.78 10.47 -23.04
N TYR A 132 -10.99 10.70 -24.08
CA TYR A 132 -10.09 9.69 -24.61
C TYR A 132 -8.84 9.48 -23.77
N ASP A 133 -8.41 10.46 -22.97
CA ASP A 133 -7.28 10.31 -22.06
C ASP A 133 -7.58 9.25 -20.98
N GLU A 134 -8.82 9.20 -20.47
CA GLU A 134 -9.25 8.18 -19.52
C GLU A 134 -9.21 6.76 -20.12
N VAL A 135 -9.52 6.64 -21.43
CA VAL A 135 -9.46 5.35 -22.14
C VAL A 135 -8.01 4.89 -22.29
N PHE A 136 -7.10 5.78 -22.64
CA PHE A 136 -5.68 5.45 -22.78
C PHE A 136 -5.02 5.17 -21.43
N ALA A 137 -5.35 5.93 -20.39
CA ALA A 137 -4.85 5.69 -19.03
C ALA A 137 -5.28 4.34 -18.45
N ALA A 138 -6.44 3.80 -18.89
CA ALA A 138 -6.92 2.49 -18.45
C ALA A 138 -6.21 1.30 -19.12
N TRP A 139 -5.36 1.54 -20.14
CA TRP A 139 -4.66 0.46 -20.82
C TRP A 139 -3.37 0.06 -20.10
N ASP A 140 -3.30 -1.20 -19.67
CA ASP A 140 -2.07 -1.78 -19.13
C ASP A 140 -1.19 -2.34 -20.26
N THR A 141 -0.08 -1.67 -20.52
CA THR A 141 0.88 -2.02 -21.57
C THR A 141 1.63 -3.33 -21.31
N SER A 142 1.61 -3.81 -20.09
CA SER A 142 2.31 -5.03 -19.63
C SER A 142 1.40 -6.23 -19.45
N ALA A 143 0.09 -6.07 -19.56
CA ALA A 143 -0.91 -7.08 -19.20
C ALA A 143 -0.69 -8.45 -19.87
N HIS A 144 -0.20 -8.46 -21.10
CA HIS A 144 0.02 -9.68 -21.89
C HIS A 144 1.46 -10.23 -21.83
N VAL A 145 2.44 -9.45 -21.34
CA VAL A 145 3.87 -9.81 -21.43
C VAL A 145 4.16 -11.18 -20.81
N LEU A 146 3.64 -11.45 -19.61
CA LEU A 146 3.89 -12.73 -18.94
C LEU A 146 3.14 -13.89 -19.60
N ASP A 147 1.93 -13.66 -20.08
CA ASP A 147 1.14 -14.69 -20.77
C ASP A 147 1.80 -15.06 -22.10
N ASP A 148 2.24 -14.09 -22.89
CA ASP A 148 3.02 -14.30 -24.12
C ASP A 148 4.31 -15.09 -23.85
N MET A 149 5.00 -14.82 -22.75
CA MET A 149 6.20 -15.57 -22.37
C MET A 149 5.90 -17.04 -22.02
N PHE A 150 4.74 -17.36 -21.46
CA PHE A 150 4.29 -18.73 -21.25
C PHE A 150 3.88 -19.40 -22.57
N GLU A 151 3.10 -18.73 -23.39
CA GLU A 151 2.66 -19.26 -24.70
C GLU A 151 3.85 -19.60 -25.59
N ASN A 152 4.86 -18.71 -25.63
CA ASN A 152 6.10 -18.93 -26.36
C ASN A 152 7.12 -19.80 -25.62
N LYS A 153 6.75 -20.41 -24.48
CA LYS A 153 7.57 -21.30 -23.64
C LYS A 153 8.81 -20.66 -23.02
N LEU A 154 9.02 -19.36 -23.14
CA LEU A 154 10.14 -18.65 -22.54
C LEU A 154 10.08 -18.73 -21.01
N ALA A 155 8.90 -18.50 -20.40
CA ALA A 155 8.74 -18.67 -18.97
C ALA A 155 9.14 -20.08 -18.48
N PHE A 156 8.80 -21.11 -19.24
CA PHE A 156 9.20 -22.48 -18.90
C PHE A 156 10.70 -22.75 -19.03
N VAL A 157 11.40 -22.10 -19.98
CA VAL A 157 12.85 -22.18 -20.06
C VAL A 157 13.49 -21.57 -18.81
N ALA A 158 12.99 -20.44 -18.33
CA ALA A 158 13.46 -19.84 -17.08
C ALA A 158 13.20 -20.77 -15.89
N LEU A 159 11.98 -21.29 -15.73
CA LEU A 159 11.58 -22.19 -14.64
C LEU A 159 12.33 -23.53 -14.66
N LEU A 160 12.73 -24.03 -15.83
CA LEU A 160 13.52 -25.26 -15.94
C LEU A 160 14.93 -25.09 -15.43
N ASN A 161 15.50 -23.90 -15.57
CA ASN A 161 16.93 -23.65 -15.35
C ASN A 161 17.25 -22.85 -14.10
N PHE A 162 16.31 -22.05 -13.57
CA PHE A 162 16.51 -21.20 -12.39
C PHE A 162 15.52 -21.58 -11.27
N PRO A 163 15.94 -21.50 -9.98
CA PRO A 163 15.13 -22.01 -8.88
C PRO A 163 14.04 -21.03 -8.45
N LEU A 164 12.79 -21.50 -8.38
CA LEU A 164 11.80 -20.92 -7.49
C LEU A 164 12.12 -21.34 -6.06
N THR A 165 12.10 -20.41 -5.12
CA THR A 165 12.37 -20.71 -3.73
C THR A 165 11.18 -20.29 -2.85
N SER A 166 10.95 -21.04 -1.79
CA SER A 166 9.97 -20.66 -0.76
C SER A 166 10.55 -19.59 0.16
N LEU A 167 9.69 -18.86 0.88
CA LEU A 167 10.12 -17.94 1.95
C LEU A 167 10.94 -18.68 3.02
N ASP A 168 10.56 -19.92 3.35
CA ASP A 168 11.27 -20.75 4.32
C ASP A 168 12.70 -21.09 3.85
N GLU A 169 12.90 -21.43 2.57
CA GLU A 169 14.26 -21.61 2.00
C GLU A 169 15.07 -20.32 2.08
N ARG A 170 14.50 -19.18 1.67
CA ARG A 170 15.16 -17.86 1.72
C ARG A 170 15.56 -17.48 3.14
N THR A 171 14.68 -17.73 4.11
CA THR A 171 14.93 -17.42 5.52
C THR A 171 16.03 -18.30 6.11
N ARG A 172 16.02 -19.60 5.82
CA ARG A 172 16.98 -20.55 6.42
C ARG A 172 18.32 -20.58 5.72
N GLN A 173 18.37 -20.41 4.41
CA GLN A 173 19.56 -20.63 3.60
C GLN A 173 20.11 -19.34 2.98
N GLY A 174 19.29 -18.30 2.84
CA GLY A 174 19.62 -17.09 2.10
C GLY A 174 20.89 -16.38 2.60
N ALA A 175 21.22 -16.49 3.89
CA ALA A 175 22.44 -15.91 4.44
C ALA A 175 23.73 -16.56 3.85
N THR A 176 23.62 -17.77 3.31
CA THR A 176 24.74 -18.49 2.68
C THR A 176 24.77 -18.34 1.16
N TRP A 177 23.73 -17.76 0.57
CA TRP A 177 23.63 -17.60 -0.87
C TRP A 177 24.51 -16.46 -1.37
N THR A 178 25.13 -16.70 -2.52
CA THR A 178 25.81 -15.65 -3.29
C THR A 178 24.80 -14.69 -3.88
N ARG A 179 25.24 -13.49 -4.26
CA ARG A 179 24.43 -12.51 -4.97
C ARG A 179 23.78 -13.11 -6.24
N ARG A 180 24.54 -13.94 -6.97
CA ARG A 180 24.02 -14.62 -8.15
C ARG A 180 22.88 -15.61 -7.82
N GLN A 181 22.99 -16.39 -6.77
CA GLN A 181 21.92 -17.30 -6.35
C GLN A 181 20.64 -16.55 -5.97
N TRP A 182 20.78 -15.40 -5.32
CA TRP A 182 19.66 -14.51 -5.09
C TRP A 182 19.05 -14.01 -6.40
N ALA A 183 19.87 -13.57 -7.36
CA ALA A 183 19.42 -13.10 -8.66
C ALA A 183 18.73 -14.19 -9.50
N ASP A 184 19.27 -15.43 -9.47
CA ASP A 184 18.64 -16.59 -10.13
C ASP A 184 17.24 -16.86 -9.60
N THR A 185 17.07 -16.76 -8.26
CA THR A 185 15.76 -16.93 -7.60
C THR A 185 14.78 -15.85 -8.02
N PHE A 186 15.16 -14.58 -7.96
CA PHE A 186 14.27 -13.48 -8.32
C PHE A 186 13.96 -13.38 -9.81
N LEU A 187 14.84 -13.90 -10.66
CA LEU A 187 14.53 -14.08 -12.07
C LEU A 187 13.39 -15.10 -12.28
N ALA A 188 13.50 -16.28 -11.64
CA ALA A 188 12.47 -17.31 -11.73
C ALA A 188 11.14 -16.88 -11.07
N GLU A 189 11.20 -16.07 -10.01
CA GLU A 189 10.05 -15.58 -9.26
C GLU A 189 9.03 -14.86 -10.12
N ARG A 190 9.46 -14.17 -11.18
CA ARG A 190 8.59 -13.49 -12.14
C ARG A 190 7.64 -14.44 -12.87
N PHE A 191 7.95 -15.73 -12.91
CA PHE A 191 7.17 -16.79 -13.57
C PHE A 191 6.51 -17.76 -12.58
N ARG A 192 6.39 -17.40 -11.32
CA ARG A 192 5.82 -18.25 -10.26
C ARG A 192 4.37 -18.65 -10.52
N GLN A 193 3.61 -17.79 -11.17
CA GLN A 193 2.21 -18.02 -11.50
C GLN A 193 1.93 -17.72 -12.97
N ARG A 194 0.95 -18.42 -13.54
CA ARG A 194 0.47 -18.17 -14.88
C ARG A 194 -0.99 -17.72 -14.79
N LEU A 195 -1.20 -16.41 -14.75
CA LEU A 195 -2.51 -15.78 -14.54
C LEU A 195 -3.10 -15.36 -15.89
N PRO A 196 -4.29 -15.87 -16.29
CA PRO A 196 -4.94 -15.46 -17.51
C PRO A 196 -5.43 -14.00 -17.45
N ALA A 197 -5.52 -13.35 -18.58
CA ALA A 197 -5.94 -11.96 -18.69
C ALA A 197 -7.34 -11.69 -18.12
N ASP A 198 -8.28 -12.62 -18.25
CA ASP A 198 -9.64 -12.51 -17.68
C ASP A 198 -9.63 -12.52 -16.13
N ALA A 199 -8.74 -13.29 -15.52
CA ALA A 199 -8.58 -13.30 -14.07
C ALA A 199 -7.96 -11.97 -13.57
N ASN A 200 -6.95 -11.46 -14.27
CA ASN A 200 -6.39 -10.12 -14.00
C ASN A 200 -7.45 -9.03 -14.11
N GLN A 201 -8.26 -9.07 -15.18
CA GLN A 201 -9.33 -8.11 -15.41
C GLN A 201 -10.38 -8.16 -14.29
N ALA A 202 -10.78 -9.34 -13.82
CA ALA A 202 -11.73 -9.48 -12.72
C ALA A 202 -11.21 -8.86 -11.41
N VAL A 203 -9.91 -9.00 -11.12
CA VAL A 203 -9.27 -8.35 -9.97
C VAL A 203 -9.26 -6.83 -10.14
N ALA A 204 -8.87 -6.34 -11.31
CA ALA A 204 -8.83 -4.89 -11.60
C ALA A 204 -10.23 -4.25 -11.48
N GLU A 205 -11.27 -4.93 -11.99
CA GLU A 205 -12.65 -4.46 -11.87
C GLU A 205 -13.15 -4.41 -10.42
N ALA A 206 -12.86 -5.43 -9.63
CA ALA A 206 -13.23 -5.45 -8.21
C ALA A 206 -12.51 -4.34 -7.44
N TYR A 207 -11.22 -4.14 -7.72
CA TYR A 207 -10.43 -3.06 -7.13
C TYR A 207 -11.00 -1.69 -7.48
N ALA A 208 -11.22 -1.40 -8.76
CA ALA A 208 -11.79 -0.14 -9.21
C ALA A 208 -13.22 0.10 -8.67
N ALA A 209 -14.02 -0.95 -8.47
CA ALA A 209 -15.33 -0.84 -7.84
C ALA A 209 -15.23 -0.45 -6.36
N SER A 210 -14.28 -1.04 -5.63
CA SER A 210 -14.05 -0.73 -4.24
C SER A 210 -13.50 0.69 -4.04
N ASP A 211 -12.61 1.15 -4.91
CA ASP A 211 -12.12 2.53 -4.91
C ASP A 211 -13.26 3.53 -5.15
N ARG A 212 -14.13 3.27 -6.14
CA ARG A 212 -15.30 4.12 -6.38
C ARG A 212 -16.26 4.16 -5.20
N TYR A 213 -16.47 3.04 -4.50
CA TYR A 213 -17.29 3.00 -3.29
C TYR A 213 -16.72 3.94 -2.23
N ILE A 214 -15.43 3.84 -1.93
CA ILE A 214 -14.76 4.69 -0.93
C ILE A 214 -14.75 6.16 -1.39
N ALA A 215 -14.40 6.45 -2.64
CA ALA A 215 -14.32 7.82 -3.16
C ALA A 215 -15.66 8.58 -3.12
N ARG A 216 -16.78 7.86 -3.15
CA ARG A 216 -18.12 8.44 -3.07
C ARG A 216 -18.69 8.44 -1.66
N TYR A 217 -18.01 7.87 -0.69
CA TYR A 217 -18.50 7.77 0.69
C TYR A 217 -18.14 9.03 1.48
N ASN A 218 -18.82 10.14 1.19
CA ASN A 218 -18.60 11.43 1.85
C ASN A 218 -19.65 11.68 2.94
N ILE A 219 -19.22 12.31 4.02
CA ILE A 219 -20.09 12.84 5.06
C ILE A 219 -20.05 14.37 5.01
N TRP A 220 -21.20 15.00 4.88
CA TRP A 220 -21.35 16.45 4.93
C TRP A 220 -21.38 16.89 6.39
N MET A 221 -20.25 17.31 6.92
CA MET A 221 -20.05 17.53 8.35
C MET A 221 -20.90 18.66 8.91
N HIS A 222 -21.19 19.72 8.13
CA HIS A 222 -22.04 20.79 8.54
C HIS A 222 -23.50 20.34 8.75
N HIS A 223 -23.90 19.23 8.14
CA HIS A 223 -25.22 18.61 8.30
C HIS A 223 -25.32 17.65 9.48
N LEU A 224 -24.24 17.47 10.26
CA LEU A 224 -24.31 16.81 11.55
C LEU A 224 -24.91 17.78 12.58
N VAL A 225 -26.01 17.36 13.20
CA VAL A 225 -26.72 18.16 14.19
C VAL A 225 -26.75 17.47 15.55
N ASP A 226 -26.73 18.26 16.62
CA ASP A 226 -26.99 17.78 17.98
C ASP A 226 -28.50 17.66 18.28
N ASP A 227 -28.88 17.26 19.49
CA ASP A 227 -30.28 17.11 19.91
C ASP A 227 -31.08 18.45 19.92
N LYS A 228 -30.40 19.59 19.84
CA LYS A 228 -30.98 20.94 19.78
C LYS A 228 -30.95 21.54 18.39
N GLY A 229 -30.47 20.77 17.38
CA GLY A 229 -30.29 21.27 16.01
C GLY A 229 -29.01 22.11 15.84
N GLY A 230 -28.14 22.15 16.85
CA GLY A 230 -26.84 22.85 16.77
C GLY A 230 -25.85 22.15 15.81
N ARG A 231 -25.11 22.98 15.06
CA ARG A 231 -24.11 22.51 14.08
C ARG A 231 -22.71 22.72 14.60
N LEU A 232 -21.90 21.66 14.63
CA LEU A 232 -20.54 21.69 15.19
C LEU A 232 -19.48 22.06 14.15
N PHE A 233 -19.75 21.86 12.87
CA PHE A 233 -18.78 22.01 11.80
C PHE A 233 -19.15 23.17 10.85
N PRO A 234 -18.16 23.81 10.19
CA PRO A 234 -18.40 24.93 9.30
C PRO A 234 -19.16 24.49 8.03
N ALA A 235 -19.83 25.45 7.39
CA ALA A 235 -20.53 25.26 6.13
C ALA A 235 -19.62 24.72 5.02
N GLY A 236 -20.16 23.89 4.14
CA GLY A 236 -19.44 23.31 3.01
C GLY A 236 -18.42 22.21 3.36
N LYS A 237 -18.21 21.90 4.65
CA LYS A 237 -17.26 20.89 5.05
C LYS A 237 -17.73 19.47 4.73
N ARG A 238 -17.04 18.80 3.81
CA ARG A 238 -17.30 17.43 3.37
C ARG A 238 -16.07 16.57 3.60
N LEU A 239 -16.22 15.42 4.23
CA LEU A 239 -15.14 14.52 4.57
C LEU A 239 -15.42 13.12 4.04
N LEU A 240 -14.41 12.50 3.41
CA LEU A 240 -14.42 11.07 3.06
C LEU A 240 -14.43 10.20 4.33
N SER A 241 -15.11 9.06 4.23
CA SER A 241 -15.14 8.09 5.31
C SER A 241 -13.72 7.65 5.67
N HIS A 242 -13.40 7.61 6.93
CA HIS A 242 -12.16 7.24 7.60
C HIS A 242 -11.03 8.28 7.50
N TRP A 243 -10.23 8.38 6.41
CA TRP A 243 -9.00 9.20 6.43
C TRP A 243 -9.27 10.67 6.77
N ASN A 244 -10.20 11.30 6.07
CA ASN A 244 -10.53 12.69 6.35
C ASN A 244 -11.24 12.85 7.71
N LEU A 245 -12.11 11.90 8.12
CA LEU A 245 -12.72 11.90 9.44
C LEU A 245 -11.65 11.76 10.55
N ARG A 246 -10.66 10.89 10.34
CA ARG A 246 -9.52 10.69 11.25
C ARG A 246 -8.65 11.96 11.34
N ASP A 247 -8.35 12.58 10.20
CA ASP A 247 -7.54 13.80 10.16
C ASP A 247 -8.28 14.97 10.83
N GLU A 248 -9.58 15.11 10.59
CA GLU A 248 -10.41 16.10 11.29
C GLU A 248 -10.45 15.84 12.79
N LEU A 249 -10.57 14.58 13.22
CA LEU A 249 -10.51 14.22 14.63
C LEU A 249 -9.17 14.63 15.25
N LYS A 250 -8.04 14.38 14.57
CA LYS A 250 -6.70 14.80 14.98
C LYS A 250 -6.57 16.32 15.05
N ALA A 251 -7.07 17.06 14.06
CA ALA A 251 -7.03 18.53 14.05
C ALA A 251 -7.80 19.15 15.25
N ASN A 252 -8.88 18.50 15.67
CA ASN A 252 -9.70 19.00 16.78
C ASN A 252 -9.05 18.90 18.19
N TYR A 253 -7.87 18.28 18.34
CA TYR A 253 -7.09 18.42 19.58
C TYR A 253 -6.59 19.84 19.83
N ALA A 254 -6.47 20.67 18.77
CA ALA A 254 -6.13 22.07 18.89
C ALA A 254 -7.30 22.96 19.31
N ASP A 255 -8.55 22.57 19.02
CA ASP A 255 -9.77 23.29 19.40
C ASP A 255 -10.15 23.05 20.85
N LYS A 256 -9.76 23.95 21.73
CA LYS A 256 -10.03 23.83 23.16
C LYS A 256 -11.49 24.09 23.56
N GLN A 257 -12.32 24.66 22.69
CA GLN A 257 -13.70 25.02 22.99
C GLN A 257 -14.69 23.95 22.57
N SER A 258 -14.64 23.52 21.30
CA SER A 258 -15.59 22.58 20.71
C SER A 258 -14.98 21.27 20.26
N GLY A 259 -13.64 21.12 20.29
CA GLY A 259 -12.93 19.98 19.76
C GLY A 259 -13.39 18.64 20.32
N LEU A 260 -13.59 18.53 21.62
CA LEU A 260 -14.07 17.30 22.26
C LEU A 260 -15.47 16.89 21.77
N ALA A 261 -16.39 17.86 21.60
CA ALA A 261 -17.72 17.58 21.07
C ALA A 261 -17.66 17.09 19.61
N LYS A 262 -16.80 17.74 18.79
CA LYS A 262 -16.55 17.32 17.39
C LYS A 262 -15.95 15.93 17.32
N GLN A 263 -14.96 15.62 18.15
CA GLN A 263 -14.31 14.30 18.21
C GLN A 263 -15.31 13.18 18.55
N ARG A 264 -16.17 13.40 19.56
CA ARG A 264 -17.24 12.46 19.91
C ARG A 264 -18.27 12.28 18.79
N ALA A 265 -18.63 13.35 18.10
CA ALA A 265 -19.52 13.26 16.94
C ALA A 265 -18.87 12.45 15.80
N ILE A 266 -17.59 12.68 15.49
CA ILE A 266 -16.85 11.91 14.48
C ILE A 266 -16.75 10.43 14.88
N GLN A 267 -16.43 10.13 16.15
CA GLN A 267 -16.45 8.74 16.63
C GLN A 267 -17.81 8.08 16.37
N LYS A 268 -18.90 8.78 16.67
CA LYS A 268 -20.24 8.23 16.48
C LYS A 268 -20.58 8.01 15.01
N VAL A 269 -20.17 8.92 14.13
CA VAL A 269 -20.26 8.72 12.67
C VAL A 269 -19.50 7.46 12.24
N MET A 270 -18.27 7.28 12.69
CA MET A 270 -17.46 6.10 12.37
C MET A 270 -18.11 4.80 12.87
N GLU A 271 -18.66 4.79 14.10
CA GLU A 271 -19.40 3.65 14.61
C GLU A 271 -20.59 3.28 13.73
N ARG A 272 -21.40 4.28 13.31
CA ARG A 272 -22.53 4.07 12.40
C ARG A 272 -22.13 3.53 11.03
N ILE A 273 -21.00 3.97 10.50
CA ILE A 273 -20.44 3.46 9.25
C ILE A 273 -20.06 1.97 9.41
N VAL A 274 -19.31 1.64 10.44
CA VAL A 274 -18.80 0.27 10.65
C VAL A 274 -19.95 -0.71 10.93
N THR A 275 -20.94 -0.31 11.73
CA THR A 275 -22.11 -1.14 12.01
C THR A 275 -23.14 -1.16 10.85
N GLN A 276 -22.91 -0.35 9.81
CA GLN A 276 -23.86 -0.15 8.70
C GLN A 276 -25.25 0.29 9.16
N GLU A 277 -25.29 0.98 10.29
CA GLU A 277 -26.51 1.62 10.79
C GLU A 277 -26.71 3.03 10.25
N ILE A 278 -25.72 3.60 9.55
CA ILE A 278 -25.82 4.90 8.91
C ILE A 278 -27.01 4.92 7.93
N PRO A 279 -27.90 5.92 7.97
CA PRO A 279 -28.94 6.03 6.96
C PRO A 279 -28.32 6.27 5.58
N ALA A 280 -28.70 5.48 4.60
CA ALA A 280 -28.15 5.55 3.24
C ALA A 280 -28.29 6.96 2.62
N VAL A 281 -29.36 7.67 2.98
CA VAL A 281 -29.66 9.03 2.50
C VAL A 281 -28.65 10.08 2.99
N VAL A 282 -27.86 9.79 4.02
CA VAL A 282 -26.85 10.71 4.58
C VAL A 282 -25.56 10.72 3.72
N ILE A 283 -25.30 9.60 3.03
CA ILE A 283 -24.05 9.41 2.31
C ILE A 283 -24.02 10.35 1.09
N ASP A 284 -23.02 11.20 1.03
CA ASP A 284 -22.77 12.22 0.00
C ASP A 284 -24.01 13.11 -0.34
N ASN A 285 -24.81 13.44 0.66
CA ASN A 285 -26.06 14.18 0.46
C ASN A 285 -26.16 15.42 1.36
N PRO A 286 -26.03 16.65 0.80
CA PRO A 286 -26.15 17.90 1.55
C PRO A 286 -27.58 18.33 1.82
N LEU A 287 -28.61 17.59 1.40
CA LEU A 287 -30.01 17.94 1.59
C LEU A 287 -30.60 17.37 2.89
N VAL A 288 -29.81 16.66 3.68
CA VAL A 288 -30.24 15.93 4.87
C VAL A 288 -29.42 16.32 6.07
N ASP A 289 -30.07 16.76 7.14
CA ASP A 289 -29.50 16.89 8.48
C ASP A 289 -29.61 15.56 9.21
N TRP A 290 -28.54 15.17 9.91
CA TRP A 290 -28.44 13.91 10.62
C TRP A 290 -27.87 14.07 12.04
N ASN A 291 -28.57 13.54 13.02
CA ASN A 291 -28.02 13.37 14.36
C ASN A 291 -27.42 11.95 14.48
N PRO A 292 -26.09 11.79 14.53
CA PRO A 292 -25.47 10.48 14.58
C PRO A 292 -25.69 9.74 15.90
N PHE A 293 -26.01 10.45 16.99
CA PHE A 293 -26.25 9.85 18.30
C PHE A 293 -27.63 9.18 18.38
N THR A 294 -28.67 9.89 17.98
CA THR A 294 -30.05 9.36 17.94
C THR A 294 -30.36 8.60 16.64
N ASN A 295 -29.49 8.75 15.62
CA ASN A 295 -29.64 8.21 14.27
C ASN A 295 -30.89 8.72 13.54
N THR A 296 -31.30 9.93 13.82
CA THR A 296 -32.46 10.58 13.19
C THR A 296 -32.04 11.49 12.05
N VAL A 297 -32.86 11.52 10.99
CA VAL A 297 -32.64 12.33 9.78
C VAL A 297 -33.81 13.29 9.57
N ALA A 298 -33.51 14.47 9.03
CA ALA A 298 -34.48 15.46 8.65
C ALA A 298 -34.06 16.17 7.37
N ARG A 299 -34.99 16.83 6.66
CA ARG A 299 -34.63 17.73 5.57
C ARG A 299 -33.79 18.88 6.09
N SER A 300 -32.68 19.16 5.43
CA SER A 300 -31.87 20.31 5.80
C SER A 300 -32.55 21.61 5.40
N SER A 301 -32.47 22.59 6.27
CA SER A 301 -32.84 23.98 5.99
C SER A 301 -31.69 24.81 5.41
N VAL A 302 -30.47 24.21 5.34
CA VAL A 302 -29.26 24.86 4.87
C VAL A 302 -28.89 24.31 3.49
N ASN A 303 -28.38 25.18 2.62
CA ASN A 303 -27.86 24.77 1.31
C ASN A 303 -26.34 24.95 1.30
N ASP A 304 -25.62 23.84 1.36
CA ASP A 304 -24.16 23.79 1.32
C ASP A 304 -23.61 23.32 -0.05
N VAL A 305 -24.46 23.26 -1.08
CA VAL A 305 -24.02 22.87 -2.42
C VAL A 305 -23.06 23.94 -2.96
N PRO A 306 -21.82 23.60 -3.32
CA PRO A 306 -20.86 24.56 -3.87
C PRO A 306 -21.40 25.22 -5.15
N ALA A 307 -21.11 26.51 -5.34
CA ALA A 307 -21.49 27.22 -6.56
C ALA A 307 -20.85 26.53 -7.78
N GLY A 308 -21.65 26.19 -8.77
CA GLY A 308 -21.21 25.48 -9.99
C GLY A 308 -21.15 23.96 -9.89
N ALA A 309 -21.37 23.37 -8.71
CA ALA A 309 -21.51 21.93 -8.59
C ALA A 309 -22.86 21.44 -9.15
N PRO A 310 -22.93 20.20 -9.68
CA PRO A 310 -24.21 19.61 -10.06
C PRO A 310 -25.18 19.61 -8.89
N ALA A 311 -26.42 20.01 -9.13
CA ALA A 311 -27.46 19.97 -8.11
C ALA A 311 -27.71 18.53 -7.67
N PRO A 312 -27.72 18.24 -6.34
CA PRO A 312 -28.05 16.90 -5.86
C PRO A 312 -29.46 16.51 -6.25
N ALA A 313 -29.70 15.20 -6.41
CA ALA A 313 -31.05 14.71 -6.71
C ALA A 313 -32.05 15.16 -5.63
N PRO A 314 -33.21 15.73 -6.00
CA PRO A 314 -34.18 16.21 -5.04
C PRO A 314 -34.70 15.05 -4.18
N LEU A 315 -34.87 15.30 -2.89
CA LEU A 315 -35.45 14.32 -1.99
C LEU A 315 -36.94 14.10 -2.35
N PRO A 316 -37.46 12.88 -2.28
CA PRO A 316 -38.90 12.60 -2.43
C PRO A 316 -39.75 13.42 -1.49
N ALA A 317 -40.99 13.74 -1.86
CA ALA A 317 -41.93 14.45 -0.97
C ALA A 317 -42.22 13.61 0.29
N GLY A 318 -42.42 14.29 1.42
CA GLY A 318 -42.72 13.64 2.71
C GLY A 318 -41.52 13.46 3.62
N ALA A 319 -41.61 12.50 4.53
CA ALA A 319 -40.55 12.20 5.48
C ALA A 319 -39.28 11.66 4.78
N VAL A 320 -38.12 12.00 5.31
CA VAL A 320 -36.83 11.47 4.81
C VAL A 320 -36.73 9.99 5.14
N ASN A 321 -36.39 9.20 4.15
CA ASN A 321 -36.16 7.74 4.36
C ASN A 321 -34.92 7.50 5.22
N ALA A 322 -35.10 6.96 6.41
CA ALA A 322 -34.06 6.66 7.36
C ALA A 322 -33.49 5.21 7.22
N ALA A 323 -33.82 4.51 6.12
CA ALA A 323 -33.31 3.16 5.91
C ALA A 323 -31.77 3.15 5.93
N ARG A 324 -31.22 2.19 6.66
CA ARG A 324 -29.77 2.02 6.78
C ARG A 324 -29.11 1.62 5.46
N GLU A 325 -27.81 1.83 5.34
CA GLU A 325 -27.01 1.29 4.25
C GLU A 325 -27.09 -0.27 4.27
N PRO A 326 -27.36 -0.94 3.12
CA PRO A 326 -27.64 -2.38 3.10
C PRO A 326 -26.35 -3.25 3.05
N ASP A 327 -25.45 -3.06 4.00
CA ASP A 327 -24.19 -3.82 4.14
C ASP A 327 -23.24 -3.72 2.91
N LEU A 328 -23.33 -2.61 2.15
CA LEU A 328 -22.52 -2.40 0.93
C LEU A 328 -21.02 -2.40 1.21
N ARG A 329 -20.60 -1.88 2.36
CA ARG A 329 -19.21 -1.93 2.81
C ARG A 329 -18.66 -3.36 2.80
N TYR A 330 -19.41 -4.28 3.36
CA TYR A 330 -19.02 -5.68 3.49
C TYR A 330 -19.23 -6.47 2.18
N ALA A 331 -20.23 -6.09 1.39
CA ALA A 331 -20.42 -6.64 0.05
C ALA A 331 -19.22 -6.29 -0.86
N THR A 332 -18.73 -5.06 -0.79
CA THR A 332 -17.55 -4.61 -1.55
C THR A 332 -16.28 -5.34 -1.11
N TRP A 333 -16.09 -5.55 0.18
CA TRP A 333 -14.95 -6.31 0.69
C TRP A 333 -14.99 -7.78 0.24
N LEU A 334 -16.15 -8.42 0.32
CA LEU A 334 -16.34 -9.79 -0.19
C LEU A 334 -16.11 -9.88 -1.70
N ALA A 335 -16.48 -8.86 -2.48
CA ALA A 335 -16.22 -8.87 -3.93
C ALA A 335 -14.72 -8.91 -4.23
N ASN A 336 -13.89 -8.16 -3.50
CA ASN A 336 -12.44 -8.24 -3.61
C ASN A 336 -11.90 -9.62 -3.19
N PHE A 337 -12.44 -10.19 -2.10
CA PHE A 337 -12.07 -11.55 -1.68
C PHE A 337 -12.36 -12.58 -2.77
N HIS A 338 -13.55 -12.53 -3.38
CA HIS A 338 -13.90 -13.45 -4.46
C HIS A 338 -13.04 -13.27 -5.71
N ALA A 339 -12.68 -12.04 -6.06
CA ALA A 339 -11.74 -11.79 -7.15
C ALA A 339 -10.37 -12.44 -6.86
N MET A 340 -9.87 -12.34 -5.61
CA MET A 340 -8.62 -13.01 -5.22
C MET A 340 -8.73 -14.54 -5.20
N GLN A 341 -9.90 -15.09 -4.88
CA GLN A 341 -10.13 -16.55 -4.99
C GLN A 341 -10.05 -17.06 -6.44
N VAL A 342 -10.39 -16.23 -7.42
CA VAL A 342 -10.16 -16.59 -8.84
C VAL A 342 -8.68 -16.81 -9.11
N VAL A 343 -7.81 -15.96 -8.55
CA VAL A 343 -6.35 -16.04 -8.69
C VAL A 343 -5.77 -17.28 -7.99
N ASP A 344 -6.38 -17.74 -6.90
CA ASP A 344 -5.92 -18.90 -6.11
C ASP A 344 -5.68 -20.15 -6.96
N LYS A 345 -6.54 -20.38 -7.96
CA LYS A 345 -6.45 -21.52 -8.87
C LYS A 345 -5.20 -21.52 -9.74
N TYR A 346 -4.60 -20.36 -9.94
CA TYR A 346 -3.44 -20.14 -10.81
C TYR A 346 -2.11 -20.01 -10.03
N SER A 347 -2.16 -20.16 -8.71
CA SER A 347 -1.03 -19.99 -7.80
C SER A 347 -0.75 -21.29 -7.01
N PRO A 348 -0.25 -22.35 -7.67
CA PRO A 348 -0.15 -23.69 -7.04
C PRO A 348 0.79 -23.74 -5.83
N SER A 349 1.78 -22.86 -5.77
CA SER A 349 2.74 -22.80 -4.65
C SER A 349 2.22 -21.97 -3.46
N GLN A 350 1.33 -21.00 -3.70
CA GLN A 350 0.66 -20.18 -2.66
C GLN A 350 -0.83 -20.08 -3.01
N PRO A 351 -1.62 -21.10 -2.64
CA PRO A 351 -3.01 -21.24 -3.07
C PRO A 351 -4.00 -20.29 -2.40
N THR A 352 -3.56 -19.38 -1.53
CA THR A 352 -4.40 -18.33 -0.95
C THR A 352 -3.77 -16.96 -1.12
N TYR A 353 -4.60 -15.91 -1.18
CA TYR A 353 -4.11 -14.53 -1.20
C TYR A 353 -3.30 -14.20 0.05
N ILE A 354 -3.68 -14.74 1.22
CA ILE A 354 -2.91 -14.57 2.47
C ILE A 354 -1.47 -15.06 2.28
N GLN A 355 -1.29 -16.24 1.71
CA GLN A 355 0.07 -16.75 1.46
C GLN A 355 0.83 -15.89 0.46
N ARG A 356 0.20 -15.46 -0.63
CA ARG A 356 0.85 -14.61 -1.63
C ARG A 356 1.32 -13.28 -1.05
N ILE A 357 0.44 -12.56 -0.34
CA ILE A 357 0.79 -11.24 0.22
C ILE A 357 1.86 -11.31 1.31
N PHE A 358 1.88 -12.39 2.13
CA PHE A 358 2.89 -12.52 3.16
C PHE A 358 4.20 -13.14 2.65
N GLU A 359 4.14 -14.17 1.81
CA GLU A 359 5.33 -14.92 1.41
C GLU A 359 6.03 -14.34 0.18
N ASN A 360 5.27 -13.77 -0.78
CA ASN A 360 5.84 -13.19 -2.00
C ASN A 360 6.06 -11.68 -1.87
N ASP A 361 4.99 -10.95 -1.52
CA ASP A 361 5.04 -9.48 -1.56
C ASP A 361 5.78 -8.93 -0.35
N ARG A 362 5.37 -9.30 0.88
CA ARG A 362 6.07 -8.87 2.11
C ARG A 362 7.35 -9.62 2.38
N GLN A 363 7.44 -10.87 1.96
CA GLN A 363 8.54 -11.79 2.28
C GLN A 363 8.80 -11.91 3.80
N LEU A 364 7.74 -11.75 4.59
CA LEU A 364 7.67 -12.00 6.03
C LEU A 364 6.47 -12.90 6.28
N SER A 365 6.64 -14.00 7.01
CA SER A 365 5.52 -14.90 7.28
C SER A 365 4.41 -14.22 8.08
N GLU A 366 3.16 -14.60 7.86
CA GLU A 366 2.01 -14.08 8.58
C GLU A 366 2.20 -14.16 10.11
N ALA A 367 2.70 -15.29 10.60
CA ALA A 367 2.98 -15.49 12.02
C ALA A 367 4.07 -14.54 12.54
N ARG A 368 5.11 -14.26 11.74
CA ARG A 368 6.18 -13.31 12.08
C ARG A 368 5.61 -11.90 12.21
N VAL A 369 4.81 -11.47 11.24
CA VAL A 369 4.16 -10.15 11.26
C VAL A 369 3.23 -10.04 12.47
N GLN A 370 2.34 -11.00 12.68
CA GLN A 370 1.46 -11.01 13.85
C GLN A 370 2.25 -10.91 15.17
N GLY A 371 3.34 -11.66 15.29
CA GLY A 371 4.19 -11.63 16.50
C GLY A 371 4.80 -10.24 16.75
N MET A 372 5.26 -9.53 15.73
CA MET A 372 5.77 -8.16 15.86
C MET A 372 4.68 -7.17 16.30
N LEU A 373 3.49 -7.25 15.70
CA LEU A 373 2.34 -6.42 16.08
C LEU A 373 1.93 -6.66 17.55
N GLU A 374 1.85 -7.91 17.96
CA GLU A 374 1.50 -8.28 19.35
C GLU A 374 2.56 -7.84 20.37
N GLN A 375 3.85 -7.81 19.99
CA GLN A 375 4.92 -7.27 20.83
C GLN A 375 4.74 -5.76 21.07
N VAL A 376 4.36 -4.98 20.06
CA VAL A 376 4.05 -3.56 20.24
C VAL A 376 2.84 -3.39 21.15
N LEU A 377 1.74 -4.09 20.84
CA LEU A 377 0.47 -3.99 21.57
C LEU A 377 0.60 -4.38 23.05
N GLY A 378 1.42 -5.38 23.35
CA GLY A 378 1.65 -5.88 24.71
C GLY A 378 2.78 -5.18 25.47
N SER A 379 3.45 -4.20 24.85
CA SER A 379 4.61 -3.56 25.45
C SER A 379 4.26 -2.69 26.66
N PRO A 380 5.11 -2.61 27.70
CA PRO A 380 4.87 -1.76 28.86
C PRO A 380 4.83 -0.27 28.52
N GLN A 381 5.47 0.14 27.42
CA GLN A 381 5.48 1.51 26.92
C GLN A 381 4.06 2.01 26.60
N VAL A 382 3.15 1.14 26.14
CA VAL A 382 1.76 1.52 25.82
C VAL A 382 1.08 2.22 27.00
N LYS A 383 1.12 1.61 28.19
CA LYS A 383 0.50 2.20 29.38
C LYS A 383 1.18 3.50 29.82
N ALA A 384 2.50 3.57 29.69
CA ALA A 384 3.26 4.76 30.03
C ALA A 384 2.96 5.94 29.09
N VAL A 385 2.86 5.68 27.78
CA VAL A 385 2.48 6.69 26.79
C VAL A 385 1.02 7.13 26.98
N ALA A 386 0.11 6.19 27.23
CA ALA A 386 -1.29 6.48 27.54
C ALA A 386 -1.42 7.43 28.76
N ALA A 387 -0.66 7.18 29.81
CA ALA A 387 -0.64 8.06 30.99
C ALA A 387 -0.12 9.48 30.67
N GLN A 388 0.86 9.61 29.78
CA GLN A 388 1.32 10.91 29.30
C GLN A 388 0.25 11.63 28.47
N ILE A 389 -0.51 10.89 27.65
CA ILE A 389 -1.63 11.44 26.88
C ILE A 389 -2.73 11.94 27.85
N GLU A 390 -3.14 11.14 28.83
CA GLU A 390 -4.12 11.56 29.85
C GLU A 390 -3.69 12.83 30.58
N LYS A 391 -2.41 12.89 31.01
CA LYS A 391 -1.84 14.08 31.65
C LYS A 391 -1.93 15.32 30.77
N ARG A 392 -1.65 15.19 29.46
CA ARG A 392 -1.71 16.30 28.50
C ARG A 392 -3.15 16.70 28.17
N LEU A 393 -4.07 15.76 28.14
CA LEU A 393 -5.50 16.02 27.90
C LEU A 393 -6.22 16.56 29.14
N GLY A 394 -5.70 16.30 30.35
CA GLY A 394 -6.38 16.59 31.61
C GLY A 394 -7.66 15.77 31.84
N ARG A 395 -7.80 14.65 31.15
CA ARG A 395 -8.93 13.71 31.24
C ARG A 395 -8.51 12.29 30.94
N LYS A 396 -9.36 11.31 31.30
CA LYS A 396 -9.22 9.92 30.89
C LYS A 396 -9.33 9.79 29.37
N LEU A 397 -8.69 8.76 28.84
CA LEU A 397 -8.78 8.45 27.42
C LEU A 397 -10.20 8.03 27.04
N GLU A 398 -10.65 8.51 25.90
CA GLU A 398 -11.85 8.02 25.19
C GLU A 398 -11.42 7.18 23.97
N PRO A 399 -12.25 6.30 23.42
CA PRO A 399 -11.84 5.39 22.35
C PRO A 399 -11.19 6.08 21.14
N PHE A 400 -11.62 7.28 20.78
CA PHE A 400 -11.03 8.05 19.68
C PHE A 400 -9.61 8.59 19.99
N ASP A 401 -9.16 8.58 21.26
CA ASP A 401 -7.79 8.97 21.60
C ASP A 401 -6.73 7.96 21.11
N ILE A 402 -7.15 6.84 20.53
CA ILE A 402 -6.26 5.97 19.74
C ILE A 402 -5.58 6.77 18.63
N TRP A 403 -6.23 7.82 18.12
CA TRP A 403 -5.73 8.77 17.13
C TRP A 403 -5.15 10.06 17.73
N TYR A 404 -4.74 10.03 18.99
CA TYR A 404 -4.12 11.20 19.62
C TYR A 404 -2.88 11.67 18.82
N SER A 405 -2.82 12.95 18.49
CA SER A 405 -1.71 13.57 17.72
C SER A 405 -1.08 14.79 18.41
N GLY A 406 -1.33 14.93 19.71
CA GLY A 406 -0.81 16.05 20.50
C GLY A 406 0.67 15.94 20.90
N PHE A 407 1.36 14.89 20.46
CA PHE A 407 2.81 14.79 20.59
C PHE A 407 3.55 15.49 19.43
N ARG A 408 2.88 15.73 18.30
CA ARG A 408 3.52 16.45 17.20
C ARG A 408 4.09 17.76 17.75
N PRO A 409 5.41 18.00 17.65
CA PRO A 409 5.95 19.28 17.95
C PRO A 409 5.27 20.26 16.98
N GLY A 410 4.44 21.15 17.48
CA GLY A 410 4.20 22.36 16.76
C GLY A 410 5.61 22.94 16.54
N ALA A 411 6.02 23.11 15.28
CA ALA A 411 7.39 23.56 14.97
C ALA A 411 7.71 24.95 15.53
N GLY A 412 6.96 25.44 16.49
CA GLY A 412 7.03 26.79 17.05
C GLY A 412 6.77 27.87 15.99
N ARG A 413 6.46 27.44 14.75
CA ARG A 413 6.17 28.29 13.59
C ARG A 413 4.77 28.03 13.11
N ASN A 414 4.11 29.09 12.67
CA ASN A 414 2.82 28.99 12.02
C ASN A 414 3.02 28.32 10.64
N GLU A 415 2.16 27.39 10.25
CA GLU A 415 2.17 26.76 8.93
C GLU A 415 2.18 27.80 7.80
N ALA A 416 1.42 28.89 7.97
CA ALA A 416 1.41 30.00 7.03
C ALA A 416 2.77 30.68 6.83
N ASP A 417 3.62 30.74 7.87
CA ASP A 417 4.98 31.30 7.73
C ASP A 417 5.88 30.32 6.95
N LEU A 418 5.66 29.02 7.10
CA LEU A 418 6.36 27.99 6.33
C LEU A 418 5.89 27.99 4.87
N ASP A 419 4.60 28.20 4.60
CA ASP A 419 4.05 28.33 3.25
C ASP A 419 4.73 29.50 2.50
N VAL A 420 4.84 30.67 3.14
CA VAL A 420 5.53 31.83 2.55
C VAL A 420 7.00 31.55 2.25
N LEU A 421 7.69 30.85 3.15
CA LEU A 421 9.11 30.50 2.95
C LEU A 421 9.28 29.52 1.80
N VAL A 422 8.43 28.50 1.74
CA VAL A 422 8.48 27.43 0.74
C VAL A 422 8.09 27.96 -0.63
N SER A 423 6.97 28.68 -0.76
CA SER A 423 6.51 29.22 -2.05
C SER A 423 7.51 30.20 -2.67
N LYS A 424 8.22 30.98 -1.84
CA LYS A 424 9.30 31.85 -2.31
C LYS A 424 10.51 31.06 -2.82
N ARG A 425 10.87 29.94 -2.17
CA ARG A 425 12.03 29.11 -2.55
C ARG A 425 11.71 28.22 -3.74
N PHE A 426 10.49 27.67 -3.79
CA PHE A 426 10.03 26.72 -4.80
C PHE A 426 8.76 27.23 -5.51
N PRO A 427 8.89 28.30 -6.34
CA PRO A 427 7.75 28.85 -7.06
C PRO A 427 7.23 27.95 -8.19
N THR A 428 8.03 26.99 -8.65
CA THR A 428 7.66 26.02 -9.70
C THR A 428 8.32 24.65 -9.47
N ALA A 429 7.86 23.63 -10.16
CA ALA A 429 8.45 22.27 -10.14
C ALA A 429 9.94 22.31 -10.57
N GLU A 430 10.26 23.09 -11.61
CA GLU A 430 11.64 23.24 -12.10
C GLU A 430 12.54 23.96 -11.07
N ALA A 431 11.98 24.84 -10.23
CA ALA A 431 12.73 25.45 -9.14
C ALA A 431 13.12 24.40 -8.09
N TYR A 432 12.19 23.49 -7.75
CA TYR A 432 12.50 22.37 -6.87
C TYR A 432 13.54 21.43 -7.49
N GLN A 433 13.38 21.07 -8.78
CA GLN A 433 14.35 20.23 -9.48
C GLN A 433 15.77 20.80 -9.45
N ARG A 434 15.93 22.09 -9.69
CA ARG A 434 17.26 22.75 -9.61
C ARG A 434 17.89 22.70 -8.23
N GLU A 435 17.09 22.63 -7.18
CA GLU A 435 17.55 22.57 -5.78
C GLU A 435 17.88 21.14 -5.31
N ILE A 436 17.45 20.09 -6.01
CA ILE A 436 17.71 18.69 -5.60
C ILE A 436 19.20 18.45 -5.28
N PRO A 437 20.20 18.87 -6.08
CA PRO A 437 21.61 18.67 -5.72
C PRO A 437 21.97 19.34 -4.41
N THR A 438 21.42 20.51 -4.10
CA THR A 438 21.67 21.23 -2.84
C THR A 438 21.02 20.52 -1.66
N LEU A 439 19.78 20.05 -1.82
CA LEU A 439 19.07 19.27 -0.78
C LEU A 439 19.84 17.97 -0.46
N LEU A 440 20.30 17.27 -1.49
CA LEU A 440 21.08 16.03 -1.31
C LEU A 440 22.43 16.27 -0.62
N ARG A 441 23.14 17.35 -0.97
CA ARG A 441 24.37 17.73 -0.25
C ARG A 441 24.08 18.07 1.21
N SER A 442 22.96 18.71 1.49
CA SER A 442 22.53 19.00 2.87
C SER A 442 22.21 17.73 3.67
N LEU A 443 21.79 16.65 2.99
CA LEU A 443 21.64 15.31 3.57
C LEU A 443 22.98 14.56 3.73
N GLY A 444 24.11 15.12 3.28
CA GLY A 444 25.44 14.52 3.42
C GLY A 444 25.92 13.70 2.22
N PHE A 445 25.21 13.73 1.09
CA PHE A 445 25.75 13.15 -0.15
C PHE A 445 26.95 13.98 -0.65
N THR A 446 27.96 13.29 -1.21
CA THR A 446 29.08 14.01 -1.85
C THR A 446 28.57 14.80 -3.05
N PRO A 447 29.25 15.89 -3.48
CA PRO A 447 28.83 16.66 -4.65
C PRO A 447 28.62 15.79 -5.90
N GLU A 448 29.53 14.82 -6.15
CA GLU A 448 29.45 13.93 -7.29
C GLU A 448 28.23 13.01 -7.24
N ARG A 449 27.90 12.49 -6.03
CA ARG A 449 26.73 11.61 -5.86
C ARG A 449 25.43 12.40 -5.88
N ALA A 450 25.40 13.58 -5.32
CA ALA A 450 24.26 14.48 -5.38
C ALA A 450 23.92 14.87 -6.84
N ASP A 451 24.93 15.23 -7.62
CA ASP A 451 24.77 15.58 -9.02
C ASP A 451 24.40 14.35 -9.90
N TYR A 452 24.95 13.18 -9.54
CA TYR A 452 24.58 11.90 -10.19
C TYR A 452 23.10 11.59 -9.98
N VAL A 453 22.62 11.59 -8.75
CA VAL A 453 21.22 11.30 -8.42
C VAL A 453 20.28 12.33 -9.05
N ALA A 454 20.62 13.61 -8.94
CA ALA A 454 19.79 14.69 -9.49
C ALA A 454 19.58 14.59 -11.01
N ARG A 455 20.55 14.06 -11.76
CA ARG A 455 20.38 13.80 -13.20
C ARG A 455 19.42 12.65 -13.53
N HIS A 456 19.14 11.79 -12.57
CA HIS A 456 18.21 10.66 -12.70
C HIS A 456 16.82 10.96 -12.10
N ILE A 457 16.55 12.21 -11.72
CA ILE A 457 15.25 12.63 -11.19
C ILE A 457 14.69 13.75 -12.03
N VAL A 458 13.45 13.58 -12.49
CA VAL A 458 12.64 14.63 -13.12
C VAL A 458 11.52 15.00 -12.17
N VAL A 459 11.25 16.30 -11.99
CA VAL A 459 10.18 16.80 -11.12
C VAL A 459 9.00 17.24 -11.97
N ASP A 460 7.87 16.58 -11.78
CA ASP A 460 6.63 16.83 -12.50
C ASP A 460 5.58 17.49 -11.60
N PRO A 461 4.80 18.49 -12.10
CA PRO A 461 3.69 19.09 -11.37
C PRO A 461 2.51 18.10 -11.33
N ALA A 462 2.22 17.54 -10.15
CA ALA A 462 1.13 16.60 -9.98
C ALA A 462 -0.24 17.28 -9.96
N ARG A 463 -1.21 16.67 -10.62
CA ARG A 463 -2.62 17.09 -10.55
C ARG A 463 -3.26 16.73 -9.20
N GLY A 464 -2.93 15.57 -8.67
CA GLY A 464 -3.44 15.02 -7.41
C GLY A 464 -2.45 15.06 -6.26
N SER A 465 -2.41 14.00 -5.49
CA SER A 465 -1.39 13.81 -4.44
C SER A 465 -0.01 13.59 -5.05
N GLY A 466 1.03 14.05 -4.36
CA GLY A 466 2.40 13.74 -4.74
C GLY A 466 2.67 12.24 -4.65
N HIS A 467 3.55 11.76 -5.53
CA HIS A 467 4.04 10.38 -5.54
C HIS A 467 5.32 10.25 -6.37
N ALA A 468 6.14 9.27 -6.03
CA ALA A 468 7.30 8.91 -6.83
C ALA A 468 6.95 7.83 -7.85
N MET A 469 7.44 7.99 -9.08
CA MET A 469 7.38 6.95 -10.11
C MET A 469 8.82 6.54 -10.45
N GLY A 470 9.22 5.32 -10.05
CA GLY A 470 10.54 4.79 -10.37
C GLY A 470 10.67 4.38 -11.83
N ALA A 471 11.89 4.49 -12.37
CA ALA A 471 12.23 3.86 -13.62
C ALA A 471 12.31 2.32 -13.47
N GLN A 472 12.05 1.61 -14.57
CA GLN A 472 12.19 0.15 -14.64
C GLN A 472 13.37 -0.28 -15.55
N MET A 473 14.07 0.67 -16.18
CA MET A 473 15.24 0.44 -17.00
C MET A 473 16.38 1.37 -16.59
N ARG A 474 17.59 0.84 -16.52
CA ARG A 474 18.78 1.61 -16.18
C ARG A 474 19.00 2.75 -17.16
N GLY A 475 19.40 3.90 -16.64
CA GLY A 475 19.61 5.11 -17.40
C GLY A 475 18.36 5.99 -17.59
N GLU A 476 17.17 5.44 -17.41
CA GLU A 476 15.94 6.22 -17.41
C GLU A 476 15.77 7.01 -16.10
N PRO A 477 15.19 8.21 -16.13
CA PRO A 477 14.96 8.99 -14.92
C PRO A 477 13.76 8.47 -14.13
N ALA A 478 13.86 8.58 -12.81
CA ALA A 478 12.71 8.48 -11.91
C ALA A 478 11.96 9.83 -11.90
N HIS A 479 10.63 9.80 -11.71
CA HIS A 479 9.77 10.96 -11.72
C HIS A 479 9.26 11.28 -10.32
N LEU A 480 9.63 12.46 -9.83
CA LEU A 480 9.11 13.04 -8.60
C LEU A 480 7.88 13.87 -8.95
N ARG A 481 6.71 13.39 -8.59
CA ARG A 481 5.45 14.10 -8.82
C ARG A 481 5.03 14.81 -7.55
N THR A 482 4.92 16.13 -7.60
CA THR A 482 4.53 16.95 -6.46
C THR A 482 3.60 18.07 -6.86
N ARG A 483 2.77 18.47 -5.91
CA ARG A 483 1.80 19.53 -6.15
C ARG A 483 2.47 20.91 -5.99
N VAL A 484 2.35 21.71 -7.03
CA VAL A 484 2.79 23.11 -7.04
C VAL A 484 1.58 23.95 -7.41
N GLU A 485 1.14 24.83 -6.48
CA GLU A 485 0.03 25.74 -6.71
C GLU A 485 0.46 26.91 -7.61
N ARG A 486 -0.50 27.72 -8.06
CA ARG A 486 -0.22 28.88 -8.94
C ARG A 486 0.70 29.93 -8.32
N ASP A 487 0.70 30.02 -7.00
CA ASP A 487 1.52 30.94 -6.19
C ASP A 487 2.76 30.27 -5.61
N GLY A 488 3.06 29.06 -6.02
CA GLY A 488 4.21 28.27 -5.62
C GLY A 488 3.84 27.07 -4.74
N MET A 489 4.86 26.33 -4.36
CA MET A 489 4.70 25.15 -3.49
C MET A 489 4.39 25.60 -2.06
N ASN A 490 3.37 25.03 -1.42
CA ASN A 490 3.12 25.20 0.01
C ASN A 490 3.97 24.21 0.84
N TYR A 491 4.01 24.40 2.18
CA TYR A 491 4.81 23.56 3.04
C TYR A 491 4.41 22.07 3.00
N LYS A 492 3.12 21.79 2.92
CA LYS A 492 2.62 20.41 2.79
C LYS A 492 3.12 19.77 1.49
N GLY A 493 3.04 20.48 0.37
CA GLY A 493 3.57 20.02 -0.92
C GLY A 493 5.08 19.77 -0.88
N TYR A 494 5.83 20.66 -0.19
CA TYR A 494 7.26 20.51 0.02
C TYR A 494 7.61 19.28 0.90
N ASN A 495 6.91 19.10 2.01
CA ASN A 495 7.12 17.95 2.90
C ASN A 495 6.89 16.63 2.15
N ILE A 496 5.84 16.56 1.30
CA ILE A 496 5.61 15.43 0.40
C ILE A 496 6.74 15.34 -0.64
N ALA A 497 7.15 16.46 -1.26
CA ALA A 497 8.23 16.43 -2.26
C ALA A 497 9.56 15.91 -1.69
N VAL A 498 9.88 16.20 -0.43
CA VAL A 498 11.06 15.63 0.24
C VAL A 498 10.92 14.11 0.44
N HIS A 499 9.74 13.63 0.80
CA HIS A 499 9.43 12.21 0.90
C HIS A 499 9.61 11.51 -0.46
N GLU A 500 8.96 12.02 -1.51
CA GLU A 500 9.02 11.45 -2.87
C GLU A 500 10.43 11.56 -3.47
N MET A 501 11.17 12.62 -3.14
CA MET A 501 12.56 12.73 -3.54
C MET A 501 13.38 11.54 -3.04
N CYS A 502 13.17 11.11 -1.79
CA CYS A 502 13.95 10.01 -1.25
C CYS A 502 13.52 8.63 -1.77
N HIS A 503 12.28 8.45 -2.17
CA HIS A 503 11.92 7.31 -3.01
C HIS A 503 12.73 7.29 -4.31
N ASN A 504 12.80 8.43 -5.01
CA ASN A 504 13.57 8.51 -6.27
C ASN A 504 15.08 8.35 -6.05
N VAL A 505 15.63 8.82 -4.92
CA VAL A 505 17.03 8.59 -4.54
C VAL A 505 17.29 7.10 -4.33
N GLU A 506 16.44 6.42 -3.55
CA GLU A 506 16.50 4.98 -3.33
C GLU A 506 16.43 4.24 -4.67
N GLN A 507 15.42 4.54 -5.49
CA GLN A 507 15.19 3.91 -6.79
C GLN A 507 16.37 4.13 -7.75
N THR A 508 17.01 5.31 -7.74
CA THR A 508 18.20 5.58 -8.55
C THR A 508 19.35 4.66 -8.18
N PHE A 509 19.64 4.49 -6.89
CA PHE A 509 20.72 3.62 -6.44
C PHE A 509 20.38 2.15 -6.61
N SER A 510 19.19 1.73 -6.25
CA SER A 510 18.77 0.34 -6.27
C SER A 510 18.54 -0.21 -7.69
N LEU A 511 18.39 0.66 -8.70
CA LEU A 511 18.29 0.27 -10.10
C LEU A 511 19.64 0.39 -10.84
N ASN A 512 20.28 1.56 -10.77
CA ASN A 512 21.45 1.85 -11.61
C ASN A 512 22.76 1.32 -11.02
N ASP A 513 22.89 1.25 -9.69
CA ASP A 513 24.11 0.85 -8.99
C ASP A 513 24.05 -0.57 -8.42
N ILE A 514 23.07 -1.38 -8.83
CA ILE A 514 22.93 -2.79 -8.43
C ILE A 514 23.67 -3.71 -9.40
N ASP A 515 24.24 -4.77 -8.89
CA ASP A 515 25.03 -5.76 -9.67
C ASP A 515 24.16 -6.59 -10.64
N TYR A 516 22.97 -7.00 -10.21
CA TYR A 516 22.01 -7.76 -11.00
C TYR A 516 20.68 -7.04 -11.09
N TYR A 517 20.16 -6.83 -12.30
CA TYR A 517 18.83 -6.24 -12.50
C TYR A 517 17.73 -7.02 -11.78
N ALA A 518 17.83 -8.33 -11.71
CA ALA A 518 16.88 -9.17 -10.99
C ALA A 518 16.75 -8.81 -9.49
N LEU A 519 17.74 -8.09 -8.92
CA LEU A 519 17.80 -7.65 -7.53
C LEU A 519 17.49 -6.15 -7.36
N HIS A 520 17.03 -5.44 -8.39
CA HIS A 520 16.71 -4.02 -8.25
C HIS A 520 15.62 -3.77 -7.20
N GLY A 521 15.64 -2.58 -6.62
CA GLY A 521 14.73 -2.17 -5.56
C GLY A 521 15.17 -2.64 -4.17
N VAL A 522 14.28 -2.44 -3.22
CA VAL A 522 14.36 -2.90 -1.83
C VAL A 522 13.32 -4.00 -1.59
N PRO A 523 13.35 -4.72 -0.46
CA PRO A 523 12.55 -5.94 -0.30
C PRO A 523 11.06 -5.82 -0.57
N ASN A 524 10.42 -4.74 -0.11
CA ASN A 524 8.98 -4.50 -0.30
C ASN A 524 8.62 -3.03 0.00
N THR A 525 7.34 -2.67 -0.17
CA THR A 525 6.83 -1.30 0.05
C THR A 525 7.18 -0.73 1.42
N ALA A 526 7.15 -1.52 2.49
CA ALA A 526 7.48 -1.01 3.82
C ALA A 526 8.93 -0.50 3.94
N PHE A 527 9.86 -1.05 3.15
CA PHE A 527 11.26 -0.62 3.12
C PHE A 527 11.47 0.68 2.34
N THR A 528 10.84 0.83 1.18
CA THR A 528 10.93 2.08 0.43
C THR A 528 10.27 3.23 1.18
N GLU A 529 9.12 2.99 1.83
CA GLU A 529 8.48 3.96 2.72
C GLU A 529 9.40 4.35 3.90
N ALA A 530 10.03 3.37 4.53
CA ALA A 530 10.94 3.62 5.64
C ALA A 530 12.11 4.52 5.24
N LEU A 531 12.71 4.30 4.07
CA LEU A 531 13.78 5.14 3.55
C LEU A 531 13.31 6.56 3.23
N ALA A 532 12.11 6.72 2.68
CA ALA A 532 11.52 8.03 2.41
C ALA A 532 11.25 8.82 3.70
N PHE A 533 10.75 8.16 4.76
CA PHE A 533 10.55 8.80 6.07
C PHE A 533 11.84 9.35 6.67
N THR A 534 12.98 8.68 6.48
CA THR A 534 14.27 9.19 7.00
C THR A 534 14.67 10.55 6.45
N CYS A 535 14.26 10.88 5.23
CA CYS A 535 14.44 12.20 4.64
C CYS A 535 13.34 13.18 5.07
N GLN A 536 12.10 12.72 5.07
CA GLN A 536 10.95 13.55 5.42
C GLN A 536 11.08 14.14 6.84
N ASP A 537 11.60 13.36 7.77
CA ASP A 537 11.89 13.82 9.13
C ASP A 537 12.96 14.94 9.22
N ARG A 538 13.67 15.21 8.12
CA ARG A 538 14.67 16.27 7.98
C ARG A 538 14.20 17.46 7.14
N ASP A 539 12.93 17.53 6.80
CA ASP A 539 12.38 18.53 5.89
C ASP A 539 12.65 19.98 6.34
N LEU A 540 12.47 20.29 7.63
CA LEU A 540 12.76 21.61 8.20
C LEU A 540 14.28 21.93 8.18
N GLU A 541 15.13 20.93 8.39
CA GLU A 541 16.58 21.09 8.28
C GLU A 541 16.99 21.42 6.84
N LEU A 542 16.37 20.77 5.86
CA LEU A 542 16.57 21.03 4.42
C LEU A 542 16.08 22.43 4.00
N LEU A 543 15.13 23.02 4.71
CA LEU A 543 14.76 24.45 4.57
C LEU A 543 15.77 25.41 5.21
N GLY A 544 16.82 24.93 5.85
CA GLY A 544 17.80 25.75 6.60
C GLY A 544 17.29 26.15 7.98
N LEU A 545 16.27 25.49 8.49
CA LEU A 545 15.75 25.72 9.83
C LEU A 545 16.49 24.85 10.86
N SER A 546 16.36 25.21 12.15
CA SER A 546 17.04 24.48 13.23
C SER A 546 16.55 23.03 13.33
N LYS A 547 17.48 22.12 13.59
CA LYS A 547 17.16 20.73 13.94
C LYS A 547 16.23 20.68 15.16
N PRO A 548 15.31 19.69 15.20
CA PRO A 548 14.51 19.46 16.40
C PRO A 548 15.40 19.27 17.63
N ASP A 549 15.07 19.91 18.73
CA ASP A 549 15.73 19.66 20.01
C ASP A 549 15.43 18.26 20.57
N ALA A 550 16.11 17.86 21.63
CA ALA A 550 15.93 16.53 22.23
C ALA A 550 14.49 16.28 22.69
N LYS A 551 13.80 17.31 23.18
CA LYS A 551 12.41 17.22 23.61
C LYS A 551 11.45 17.02 22.42
N SER A 552 11.66 17.75 21.34
CA SER A 552 10.89 17.63 20.10
C SER A 552 11.08 16.24 19.48
N ARG A 553 12.32 15.71 19.45
CA ARG A 553 12.59 14.33 19.01
C ARG A 553 11.91 13.28 19.89
N ALA A 554 11.94 13.47 21.21
CA ALA A 554 11.24 12.57 22.13
C ALA A 554 9.72 12.56 21.87
N LEU A 555 9.11 13.72 21.62
CA LEU A 555 7.69 13.83 21.29
C LEU A 555 7.37 13.15 19.94
N GLN A 556 8.19 13.35 18.92
CA GLN A 556 8.04 12.72 17.62
C GLN A 556 8.13 11.17 17.73
N THR A 557 9.08 10.68 18.53
CA THR A 557 9.18 9.22 18.84
C THR A 557 7.90 8.68 19.46
N LEU A 558 7.30 9.41 20.43
CA LEU A 558 6.04 8.99 21.04
C LEU A 558 4.86 9.07 20.09
N GLU A 559 4.83 10.03 19.16
CA GLU A 559 3.81 10.12 18.12
C GLU A 559 3.87 8.87 17.20
N THR A 560 5.07 8.52 16.72
CA THR A 560 5.26 7.34 15.87
C THR A 560 4.96 6.04 16.62
N PHE A 561 5.38 5.95 17.90
CA PHE A 561 5.03 4.78 18.72
C PHE A 561 3.52 4.63 18.89
N TRP A 562 2.79 5.73 19.17
CA TRP A 562 1.34 5.69 19.36
C TRP A 562 0.62 5.36 18.05
N SER A 563 1.10 5.87 16.92
CA SER A 563 0.60 5.49 15.59
C SER A 563 0.88 4.02 15.27
N THR A 564 2.03 3.49 15.68
CA THR A 564 2.33 2.05 15.51
C THR A 564 1.41 1.19 16.39
N PHE A 565 1.14 1.61 17.62
CA PHE A 565 0.17 0.97 18.49
C PHE A 565 -1.24 0.96 17.87
N GLU A 566 -1.71 2.10 17.37
CA GLU A 566 -2.95 2.24 16.62
C GLU A 566 -3.03 1.21 15.48
N MET A 567 -2.05 1.27 14.57
CA MET A 567 -2.08 0.48 13.34
C MET A 567 -1.85 -1.01 13.56
N SER A 568 -1.18 -1.41 14.65
CA SER A 568 -0.97 -2.83 14.98
C SER A 568 -2.28 -3.56 15.24
N GLY A 569 -3.21 -2.97 16.00
CA GLY A 569 -4.52 -3.60 16.23
C GLY A 569 -5.41 -3.60 15.00
N VAL A 570 -5.37 -2.53 14.22
CA VAL A 570 -6.08 -2.42 12.93
C VAL A 570 -5.62 -3.51 11.96
N SER A 571 -4.31 -3.74 11.87
CA SER A 571 -3.71 -4.81 11.06
C SER A 571 -4.17 -6.19 11.49
N LEU A 572 -4.26 -6.44 12.81
CA LEU A 572 -4.79 -7.71 13.32
C LEU A 572 -6.26 -7.94 12.94
N VAL A 573 -7.08 -6.87 12.90
CA VAL A 573 -8.48 -6.98 12.44
C VAL A 573 -8.52 -7.36 10.97
N ASP A 574 -7.74 -6.71 10.12
CA ASP A 574 -7.65 -7.01 8.68
C ASP A 574 -7.20 -8.45 8.43
N MET A 575 -6.10 -8.89 9.04
CA MET A 575 -5.57 -10.25 8.94
C MET A 575 -6.60 -11.30 9.37
N GLN A 576 -7.29 -11.10 10.51
CA GLN A 576 -8.29 -12.03 11.01
C GLN A 576 -9.55 -12.05 10.14
N ALA A 577 -9.96 -10.91 9.57
CA ALA A 577 -11.07 -10.83 8.63
C ALA A 577 -10.79 -11.65 7.36
N TRP A 578 -9.58 -11.55 6.80
CA TRP A 578 -9.18 -12.36 5.65
C TRP A 578 -9.15 -13.86 5.95
N ARG A 579 -8.63 -14.27 7.12
CA ARG A 579 -8.70 -15.67 7.58
C ARG A 579 -10.14 -16.15 7.70
N TRP A 580 -11.01 -15.29 8.25
CA TRP A 580 -12.42 -15.62 8.39
C TRP A 580 -13.10 -15.80 7.02
N MET A 581 -12.83 -14.94 6.04
CA MET A 581 -13.37 -15.07 4.67
C MET A 581 -12.94 -16.39 4.01
N TYR A 582 -11.68 -16.79 4.16
CA TYR A 582 -11.23 -18.12 3.65
C TYR A 582 -11.91 -19.29 4.36
N ALA A 583 -12.23 -19.17 5.64
CA ALA A 583 -12.99 -20.17 6.38
C ALA A 583 -14.49 -20.17 6.01
N HIS A 584 -15.01 -19.07 5.46
CA HIS A 584 -16.42 -18.87 5.11
C HIS A 584 -16.58 -18.31 3.68
N PRO A 585 -16.14 -19.06 2.64
CA PRO A 585 -16.01 -18.51 1.28
C PRO A 585 -17.35 -18.13 0.62
N ASN A 586 -18.47 -18.59 1.17
CA ASN A 586 -19.83 -18.30 0.66
C ASN A 586 -20.59 -17.33 1.61
N ALA A 587 -19.90 -16.61 2.46
CA ALA A 587 -20.53 -15.71 3.42
C ALA A 587 -21.29 -14.58 2.73
N ARG A 588 -22.44 -14.23 3.30
CA ARG A 588 -23.24 -13.08 2.88
C ARG A 588 -22.70 -11.80 3.54
N PRO A 589 -22.94 -10.61 2.96
CA PRO A 589 -22.47 -9.33 3.52
C PRO A 589 -22.85 -9.11 5.00
N ALA A 590 -24.05 -9.51 5.41
CA ALA A 590 -24.48 -9.40 6.81
C ALA A 590 -23.67 -10.30 7.75
N GLU A 591 -23.30 -11.50 7.31
CA GLU A 591 -22.46 -12.44 8.09
C GLU A 591 -21.03 -11.90 8.20
N MET A 592 -20.48 -11.35 7.12
CA MET A 592 -19.19 -10.69 7.11
C MET A 592 -19.19 -9.48 8.06
N ARG A 593 -20.24 -8.64 8.05
CA ARG A 593 -20.38 -7.54 9.00
C ARG A 593 -20.28 -8.01 10.44
N GLU A 594 -21.08 -8.99 10.85
CA GLU A 594 -21.07 -9.52 12.21
C GLU A 594 -19.70 -10.10 12.60
N ALA A 595 -19.06 -10.82 11.68
CA ALA A 595 -17.73 -11.37 11.89
C ALA A 595 -16.69 -10.27 12.15
N VAL A 596 -16.65 -9.23 11.29
CA VAL A 596 -15.70 -8.11 11.42
C VAL A 596 -15.95 -7.33 12.70
N LEU A 597 -17.20 -7.09 13.07
CA LEU A 597 -17.55 -6.42 14.31
C LEU A 597 -17.08 -7.23 15.54
N ASN A 598 -17.23 -8.54 15.53
CA ASN A 598 -16.77 -9.41 16.59
C ASN A 598 -15.24 -9.45 16.67
N ILE A 599 -14.55 -9.59 15.54
CA ILE A 599 -13.09 -9.53 15.45
C ILE A 599 -12.57 -8.19 16.01
N ALA A 600 -13.18 -7.07 15.60
CA ALA A 600 -12.78 -5.75 16.08
C ALA A 600 -12.96 -5.60 17.60
N ARG A 601 -14.08 -6.10 18.15
CA ARG A 601 -14.33 -6.12 19.62
C ARG A 601 -13.31 -7.01 20.35
N GLU A 602 -13.00 -8.19 19.83
CA GLU A 602 -12.03 -9.11 20.44
C GLU A 602 -10.64 -8.50 20.48
N VAL A 603 -10.15 -7.93 19.37
CA VAL A 603 -8.86 -7.24 19.30
C VAL A 603 -8.84 -6.04 20.24
N TRP A 604 -9.92 -5.22 20.23
CA TRP A 604 -10.04 -4.09 21.14
C TRP A 604 -10.01 -4.54 22.62
N ASN A 605 -10.82 -5.51 22.96
CA ASN A 605 -10.94 -6.01 24.34
C ASN A 605 -9.64 -6.61 24.86
N LYS A 606 -8.87 -7.26 23.99
CA LYS A 606 -7.56 -7.84 24.34
C LYS A 606 -6.50 -6.76 24.59
N TRP A 607 -6.39 -5.78 23.69
CA TRP A 607 -5.23 -4.90 23.63
C TRP A 607 -5.50 -3.45 24.06
N TYR A 608 -6.68 -2.92 23.76
CA TYR A 608 -7.01 -1.51 23.97
C TYR A 608 -7.86 -1.28 25.22
N ALA A 609 -8.81 -2.15 25.53
CA ALA A 609 -9.65 -2.01 26.71
C ALA A 609 -8.85 -1.91 28.04
N PRO A 610 -7.71 -2.61 28.23
CA PRO A 610 -6.87 -2.43 29.41
C PRO A 610 -6.22 -1.04 29.55
N VAL A 611 -6.18 -0.26 28.45
CA VAL A 611 -5.59 1.07 28.37
C VAL A 611 -6.67 2.15 28.46
N PHE A 612 -7.76 1.97 27.71
CA PHE A 612 -8.84 2.96 27.57
C PHE A 612 -9.95 2.79 28.62
N GLY A 613 -10.04 1.66 29.28
CA GLY A 613 -11.10 1.37 30.27
C GLY A 613 -12.49 1.14 29.65
N VAL A 614 -12.60 1.05 28.34
CA VAL A 614 -13.86 0.86 27.59
C VAL A 614 -13.77 -0.41 26.77
N ARG A 615 -14.82 -1.25 26.79
CA ARG A 615 -14.92 -2.52 26.06
C ARG A 615 -15.84 -2.43 24.86
N ASP A 616 -15.76 -3.45 24.02
CA ASP A 616 -16.66 -3.72 22.88
C ASP A 616 -16.70 -2.61 21.82
N VAL A 617 -15.60 -1.88 21.67
CA VAL A 617 -15.42 -0.84 20.67
C VAL A 617 -15.08 -1.46 19.31
N THR A 618 -15.73 -0.96 18.25
CA THR A 618 -15.59 -1.46 16.88
C THR A 618 -14.76 -0.56 15.96
N LEU A 619 -14.19 0.53 16.49
CA LEU A 619 -13.49 1.57 15.71
C LEU A 619 -12.31 1.04 14.89
N LEU A 620 -11.69 -0.07 15.29
CA LEU A 620 -10.59 -0.67 14.52
C LEU A 620 -11.04 -1.13 13.12
N ALA A 621 -12.33 -1.34 12.89
CA ALA A 621 -12.86 -1.75 11.58
C ALA A 621 -13.22 -0.58 10.65
N ILE A 622 -12.95 0.67 11.04
CA ILE A 622 -13.31 1.85 10.21
C ILE A 622 -12.42 2.02 8.98
N TYR A 623 -11.22 1.47 8.98
CA TYR A 623 -10.20 1.75 7.98
C TYR A 623 -10.64 1.38 6.56
N SER A 624 -10.66 2.37 5.68
CA SER A 624 -11.10 2.21 4.29
C SER A 624 -10.21 1.24 3.50
N HIS A 625 -8.93 1.16 3.84
CA HIS A 625 -8.00 0.23 3.18
C HIS A 625 -8.37 -1.25 3.37
N MET A 626 -9.13 -1.62 4.39
CA MET A 626 -9.71 -2.97 4.47
C MET A 626 -10.61 -3.27 3.27
N ILE A 627 -11.25 -2.23 2.72
CA ILE A 627 -12.22 -2.35 1.63
C ILE A 627 -11.55 -2.21 0.27
N ASN A 628 -10.70 -1.19 0.07
CA ASN A 628 -10.18 -0.82 -1.24
C ASN A 628 -8.67 -1.05 -1.42
N ASN A 629 -7.97 -1.58 -0.41
CA ASN A 629 -6.55 -1.88 -0.50
C ASN A 629 -6.20 -3.15 0.31
N MET A 630 -6.49 -4.28 -0.31
CA MET A 630 -6.50 -5.61 0.30
C MET A 630 -5.22 -5.93 1.08
N MET A 631 -5.35 -6.18 2.39
CA MET A 631 -4.25 -6.57 3.28
C MET A 631 -3.05 -5.59 3.33
N TYR A 632 -3.27 -4.32 2.96
CA TYR A 632 -2.22 -3.30 2.98
C TYR A 632 -1.89 -2.79 4.39
N LEU A 633 -2.86 -2.81 5.30
CA LEU A 633 -2.74 -2.19 6.63
C LEU A 633 -1.54 -2.69 7.47
N PRO A 634 -1.11 -3.95 7.41
CA PRO A 634 0.10 -4.40 8.10
C PRO A 634 1.39 -3.71 7.68
N ASP A 635 1.45 -3.12 6.47
CA ASP A 635 2.66 -2.47 5.97
C ASP A 635 2.97 -1.16 6.70
N TYR A 636 1.95 -0.47 7.25
CA TYR A 636 2.18 0.75 8.05
C TYR A 636 3.00 0.51 9.32
N PRO A 637 2.58 -0.37 10.26
CA PRO A 637 3.38 -0.59 11.46
C PRO A 637 4.72 -1.25 11.18
N ILE A 638 4.83 -2.11 10.16
CA ILE A 638 6.10 -2.68 9.71
C ILE A 638 7.02 -1.56 9.20
N GLY A 639 6.50 -0.65 8.36
CA GLY A 639 7.25 0.50 7.85
C GLY A 639 7.78 1.40 8.97
N PHE A 640 6.97 1.69 10.00
CA PHE A 640 7.44 2.46 11.16
C PHE A 640 8.55 1.73 11.93
N MET A 641 8.44 0.42 12.13
CA MET A 641 9.50 -0.37 12.80
C MET A 641 10.80 -0.35 11.99
N ILE A 642 10.72 -0.52 10.68
CA ILE A 642 11.87 -0.48 9.76
C ILE A 642 12.49 0.92 9.76
N ALA A 643 11.68 1.98 9.65
CA ALA A 643 12.15 3.35 9.67
C ALA A 643 12.96 3.65 10.92
N PHE A 644 12.49 3.25 12.10
CA PHE A 644 13.22 3.41 13.36
C PHE A 644 14.55 2.67 13.39
N GLN A 645 14.61 1.45 12.85
CA GLN A 645 15.86 0.68 12.79
C GLN A 645 16.86 1.33 11.83
N VAL A 646 16.41 1.77 10.65
CA VAL A 646 17.24 2.41 9.63
C VAL A 646 17.71 3.78 10.12
N GLU A 647 16.82 4.59 10.70
CA GLU A 647 17.15 5.90 11.27
C GLU A 647 18.21 5.79 12.37
N ALA A 648 18.04 4.85 13.29
CA ALA A 648 19.01 4.59 14.34
C ALA A 648 20.41 4.21 13.79
N GLN A 649 20.44 3.50 12.67
CA GLN A 649 21.68 3.15 11.97
C GLN A 649 22.31 4.37 11.27
N MET A 650 21.50 5.19 10.62
CA MET A 650 21.97 6.45 9.99
C MET A 650 22.56 7.41 11.00
N ASP A 651 21.89 7.60 12.15
CA ASP A 651 22.39 8.42 13.25
C ASP A 651 23.70 7.88 13.82
N LYS A 652 23.81 6.57 13.97
CA LYS A 652 25.01 5.90 14.44
C LYS A 652 26.19 6.06 13.48
N SER A 653 25.93 6.05 12.17
CA SER A 653 26.97 6.19 11.15
C SER A 653 27.55 7.59 11.11
N GLY A 654 26.75 8.61 11.42
CA GLY A 654 27.10 10.03 11.33
C GLY A 654 27.29 10.55 9.91
N ASP A 655 27.03 9.74 8.88
CA ASP A 655 27.14 10.05 7.46
C ASP A 655 25.90 9.53 6.73
N PHE A 656 24.85 10.35 6.74
CA PHE A 656 23.55 9.97 6.21
C PHE A 656 23.62 9.59 4.72
N GLY A 657 24.24 10.42 3.88
CA GLY A 657 24.24 10.20 2.43
C GLY A 657 24.95 8.89 2.04
N LYS A 658 26.12 8.63 2.64
CA LYS A 658 26.87 7.40 2.40
C LYS A 658 26.12 6.16 2.90
N GLU A 659 25.48 6.27 4.06
CA GLU A 659 24.76 5.16 4.65
C GLU A 659 23.47 4.87 3.88
N PHE A 660 22.75 5.92 3.43
CA PHE A 660 21.58 5.78 2.58
C PHE A 660 21.93 5.04 1.27
N GLU A 661 23.00 5.48 0.58
CA GLU A 661 23.47 4.79 -0.63
C GLU A 661 23.82 3.32 -0.35
N ARG A 662 24.54 3.06 0.75
CA ARG A 662 24.93 1.68 1.12
C ARG A 662 23.72 0.77 1.29
N VAL A 663 22.69 1.20 2.01
CA VAL A 663 21.52 0.36 2.27
C VAL A 663 20.63 0.23 1.03
N ALA A 664 20.47 1.27 0.23
CA ALA A 664 19.71 1.22 -1.03
C ALA A 664 20.31 0.22 -2.04
N ARG A 665 21.62 -0.03 -1.99
CA ARG A 665 22.33 -0.95 -2.88
C ARG A 665 22.37 -2.40 -2.39
N ILE A 666 21.76 -2.72 -1.26
CA ILE A 666 21.66 -4.12 -0.78
C ILE A 666 20.83 -4.95 -1.78
N GLY A 667 19.83 -4.34 -2.39
CA GLY A 667 18.92 -4.99 -3.35
C GLY A 667 17.77 -5.72 -2.67
N SER A 668 16.84 -6.23 -3.47
CA SER A 668 15.58 -6.82 -3.01
C SER A 668 15.73 -8.24 -2.46
N ILE A 669 16.66 -8.50 -1.54
CA ILE A 669 16.80 -9.78 -0.83
C ILE A 669 15.77 -9.89 0.31
N ALA A 670 15.68 -11.07 0.95
CA ALA A 670 14.72 -11.27 2.03
C ALA A 670 14.82 -10.19 3.13
N PRO A 671 13.69 -9.65 3.64
CA PRO A 671 13.63 -8.53 4.57
C PRO A 671 14.51 -8.65 5.81
N ASP A 672 14.45 -9.78 6.51
CA ASP A 672 15.26 -10.00 7.73
C ASP A 672 16.77 -10.01 7.42
N LEU A 673 17.15 -10.53 6.27
CA LEU A 673 18.55 -10.54 5.84
C LEU A 673 18.99 -9.12 5.41
N TRP A 674 18.16 -8.42 4.66
CA TRP A 674 18.42 -7.02 4.28
C TRP A 674 18.61 -6.15 5.53
N MET A 675 17.70 -6.24 6.50
CA MET A 675 17.82 -5.48 7.76
C MET A 675 19.04 -5.87 8.57
N THR A 676 19.40 -7.17 8.60
CA THR A 676 20.61 -7.61 9.28
C THR A 676 21.86 -7.03 8.62
N GLN A 677 21.90 -6.94 7.29
CA GLN A 677 23.01 -6.28 6.56
C GLN A 677 23.00 -4.77 6.74
N ALA A 678 21.81 -4.17 6.80
CA ALA A 678 21.65 -2.72 6.96
C ALA A 678 22.00 -2.26 8.39
N THR A 679 21.49 -2.95 9.42
CA THR A 679 21.45 -2.43 10.79
C THR A 679 22.07 -3.38 11.83
N GLY A 680 22.42 -4.61 11.43
CA GLY A 680 22.93 -5.66 12.31
C GLY A 680 21.85 -6.47 13.03
N ARG A 681 20.56 -6.21 12.78
CA ARG A 681 19.41 -6.94 13.40
C ARG A 681 18.34 -7.23 12.33
N PRO A 682 17.57 -8.31 12.45
CA PRO A 682 16.40 -8.53 11.59
C PRO A 682 15.31 -7.47 11.80
N VAL A 683 14.27 -7.48 10.97
CA VAL A 683 13.10 -6.61 11.16
C VAL A 683 12.44 -6.86 12.51
N GLY A 684 12.18 -5.81 13.29
CA GLY A 684 11.53 -5.96 14.58
C GLY A 684 11.16 -4.65 15.27
N PRO A 685 10.33 -4.70 16.30
CA PRO A 685 9.86 -3.52 17.03
C PRO A 685 10.86 -2.98 18.08
N GLU A 686 11.97 -3.69 18.33
CA GLU A 686 12.85 -3.45 19.48
C GLU A 686 13.41 -2.01 19.47
N ALA A 687 13.86 -1.52 18.30
CA ALA A 687 14.38 -0.16 18.19
C ALA A 687 13.34 0.91 18.54
N LEU A 688 12.10 0.74 18.06
CA LEU A 688 10.99 1.62 18.39
C LEU A 688 10.63 1.57 19.87
N LEU A 689 10.57 0.38 20.46
CA LEU A 689 10.24 0.18 21.89
C LEU A 689 11.34 0.78 22.79
N GLU A 690 12.61 0.59 22.46
CA GLU A 690 13.74 1.18 23.16
C GLU A 690 13.72 2.72 23.08
N ALA A 691 13.44 3.27 21.87
CA ALA A 691 13.36 4.70 21.66
C ALA A 691 12.17 5.33 22.42
N ALA A 692 10.99 4.69 22.39
CA ALA A 692 9.83 5.14 23.15
C ALA A 692 10.09 5.14 24.66
N GLY A 693 10.77 4.09 25.18
CA GLY A 693 11.19 4.05 26.58
C GLY A 693 12.12 5.21 26.97
N LYS A 694 13.10 5.53 26.12
CA LYS A 694 14.01 6.68 26.33
C LYS A 694 13.27 8.01 26.25
N ALA A 695 12.39 8.17 25.28
CA ALA A 695 11.60 9.39 25.11
C ALA A 695 10.74 9.71 26.34
N LEU A 696 10.13 8.67 26.96
CA LEU A 696 9.35 8.83 28.17
C LEU A 696 10.16 9.35 29.38
N THR A 697 11.46 9.07 29.43
CA THR A 697 12.33 9.57 30.52
C THR A 697 12.80 11.03 30.31
N GLN A 698 12.61 11.57 29.10
CA GLN A 698 12.99 12.93 28.73
C GLN A 698 11.85 13.95 28.85
N LEU A 699 10.62 13.51 29.09
CA LEU A 699 9.40 14.34 29.18
C LEU A 699 8.82 14.37 30.58
#